data_cc723f3321f2b85bd8fff43539ff9a74
#
_entry.id   cc723f3321f2b85bd8fff43539ff9a74
#
_cell.length_a   1.000
_cell.length_b   1.000
_cell.length_c   1.000
_cell.angle_alpha   90.00
_cell.angle_beta   90.00
_cell.angle_gamma   90.00
#
_symmetry.space_group_name_H-M   'P 1'
#
loop_
_entity.id
_entity.type
_entity.pdbx_description
1 polymer ?
#
loop_
_entity_poly.entity_id
_entity_poly.type
_entity_poly.pdbx_seq_one_letter_code
_entity_poly.pdbx_strand_id
1 'polypeptide(L)'
;MSVRPSRLSPLSRSLRHILFGAGLSLCSVPLLQAADVVSKSYHIAPSALENALNQFGREAGVLISFGSQLTNGLQSRGLEGEYTPEQGLAALLEGTGLQANADGHNGFTLQPVAAQANGPIELGASTVVGDWLGEAQQTDVFEHPGARDVIRREEIERMGATSAREVLNRIPGVNAPENNGTGSHDMALNFGIRGLNPRLASRSTVLMDGIPVPFAPYGQPQLSFAPISMGNMDAVDVVRGGGAVRYGPQNVGGVVNFVTRAIPDEPTVKGGFQTETSPSSSHDGFKTSGNLLAGGTADNGLGGAILYSGVRGGDWREHSDTQIDDLILKGKYQIDEANSVNAMAQYYEGEADMPGGLNVADYKADPYQSTRLKDKFWGRRTMVNFGYRYEEDARVFTANTFFTKTLRSGYLEQGSFVSLSPREYWVRGLETRFSQGFALGESWHEVGVGYRYINEAGHELRYREDTVDNVLPTTGSRYDRDTRGATEANAVYIDDRIDIGKWTITPGIRYEMIDTAQSDNFNNVKYQGDYNTALPALNVLYHLTDSWNLYANTEGSFGSVQYSQMSSRIAGGEVKPEKARTWELGTRYDNGNLRAEIGAFLINFDNQYETNQTDSSVIARGETRHQGIETSVNYALAGLNPALAGFDVYATYAFVDATIREDGPNRGNRVPFASKHKGTLGVAYTEGPWKLNLDSSYQSDQFADNANTEAETANGAAGKIPGYMLFSTRAAYDFGPQLSDLNVAVGVKNILNHEYFTRSFDDNNRGKYVGEPRTVYVQTSVAF
;
A
#
# COMPACT_ATOMS: atom_id res chain seq x y z
N MET A 1 -21.86 11.96 -26.81
CA MET A 1 -20.55 11.36 -27.16
C MET A 1 -20.69 9.87 -27.00
N SER A 2 -20.55 9.12 -28.08
CA SER A 2 -20.73 7.65 -28.12
C SER A 2 -19.55 6.99 -27.40
N VAL A 3 -19.76 6.50 -26.19
CA VAL A 3 -18.82 5.56 -25.54
C VAL A 3 -19.18 4.18 -26.09
N ARG A 4 -18.57 3.78 -27.18
CA ARG A 4 -18.54 2.35 -27.56
C ARG A 4 -17.73 1.59 -26.51
N PRO A 5 -18.03 0.31 -26.21
CA PRO A 5 -17.09 -0.53 -25.47
C PRO A 5 -15.75 -0.39 -26.19
N SER A 6 -14.76 0.11 -25.47
CA SER A 6 -13.49 0.52 -26.05
C SER A 6 -12.80 -0.72 -26.62
N ARG A 7 -12.64 -0.79 -27.93
CA ARG A 7 -11.55 -1.60 -28.47
C ARG A 7 -10.29 -1.04 -27.82
N LEU A 8 -9.53 -1.87 -27.14
CA LEU A 8 -8.27 -1.53 -26.49
C LEU A 8 -7.47 -0.57 -27.37
N SER A 9 -6.88 0.45 -26.76
CA SER A 9 -6.06 1.43 -27.46
C SER A 9 -4.91 0.75 -28.21
N PRO A 10 -4.40 1.31 -29.30
CA PRO A 10 -3.25 0.75 -30.04
C PRO A 10 -2.03 0.53 -29.14
N LEU A 11 -1.87 1.32 -28.07
CA LEU A 11 -0.76 1.20 -27.12
C LEU A 11 -0.84 -0.11 -26.30
N SER A 12 -2.03 -0.46 -25.83
CA SER A 12 -2.20 -1.72 -25.05
C SER A 12 -1.99 -2.97 -25.91
N ARG A 13 -2.29 -2.90 -27.21
CA ARG A 13 -2.04 -3.99 -28.14
C ARG A 13 -0.55 -4.17 -28.49
N SER A 14 0.20 -3.08 -28.61
CA SER A 14 1.63 -3.14 -28.91
C SER A 14 2.44 -3.65 -27.70
N LEU A 15 2.09 -3.24 -26.49
CA LEU A 15 2.71 -3.75 -25.25
C LEU A 15 2.41 -5.23 -25.00
N ARG A 16 1.23 -5.73 -25.40
CA ARG A 16 0.89 -7.16 -25.29
C ARG A 16 1.87 -8.08 -26.01
N HIS A 17 2.38 -7.68 -27.17
CA HIS A 17 3.25 -8.53 -27.98
C HIS A 17 4.71 -8.53 -27.50
N ILE A 18 5.12 -7.51 -26.75
CA ILE A 18 6.49 -7.39 -26.23
C ILE A 18 6.69 -8.21 -24.97
N LEU A 19 5.71 -8.25 -24.05
CA LEU A 19 5.84 -8.94 -22.76
C LEU A 19 5.53 -10.45 -22.82
N PHE A 20 4.57 -10.88 -23.64
CA PHE A 20 4.25 -12.30 -23.79
C PHE A 20 5.21 -13.06 -24.74
N GLY A 21 5.94 -12.33 -25.61
CA GLY A 21 6.96 -12.92 -26.49
C GLY A 21 8.32 -13.13 -25.81
N ALA A 22 8.62 -12.41 -24.75
CA ALA A 22 9.92 -12.49 -24.06
C ALA A 22 10.06 -13.70 -23.12
N GLY A 23 8.96 -14.32 -22.72
CA GLY A 23 8.97 -15.48 -21.81
C GLY A 23 9.38 -16.82 -22.43
N LEU A 24 9.56 -16.93 -23.74
CA LEU A 24 9.82 -18.20 -24.45
C LEU A 24 11.12 -18.23 -25.28
N SER A 25 11.97 -17.19 -25.20
CA SER A 25 13.22 -17.14 -26.00
C SER A 25 14.51 -17.10 -25.16
N LEU A 26 14.51 -17.64 -23.95
CA LEU A 26 15.70 -17.78 -23.12
C LEU A 26 16.29 -19.18 -23.20
N CYS A 27 16.84 -19.53 -24.37
CA CYS A 27 17.77 -20.65 -24.52
C CYS A 27 18.78 -20.34 -25.60
N SER A 28 19.81 -19.57 -25.24
CA SER A 28 21.18 -19.68 -25.77
C SER A 28 22.03 -18.52 -25.25
N VAL A 29 22.55 -18.67 -24.02
CA VAL A 29 23.64 -17.84 -23.53
C VAL A 29 24.92 -18.65 -23.74
N PRO A 30 25.98 -18.11 -24.37
CA PRO A 30 27.27 -18.79 -24.44
C PRO A 30 27.89 -18.79 -23.04
N LEU A 31 28.32 -19.95 -22.57
CA LEU A 31 29.15 -20.11 -21.38
C LEU A 31 30.38 -19.22 -21.51
N LEU A 32 30.43 -18.13 -20.76
CA LEU A 32 31.68 -17.44 -20.49
C LEU A 32 32.44 -18.31 -19.47
N GLN A 33 33.62 -18.77 -19.88
CA GLN A 33 34.56 -19.43 -19.00
C GLN A 33 34.94 -18.50 -17.84
N ALA A 34 34.84 -19.03 -16.62
CA ALA A 34 35.40 -18.41 -15.45
C ALA A 34 36.89 -18.16 -15.66
N ALA A 35 37.33 -16.91 -15.50
CA ALA A 35 38.73 -16.59 -15.45
C ALA A 35 39.33 -17.25 -14.19
N ASP A 36 40.41 -18.02 -14.36
CA ASP A 36 41.19 -18.56 -13.24
C ASP A 36 41.63 -17.44 -12.33
N VAL A 37 41.13 -17.39 -11.10
CA VAL A 37 41.55 -16.44 -10.06
C VAL A 37 42.95 -16.90 -9.58
N VAL A 38 44.00 -16.21 -10.06
CA VAL A 38 45.38 -16.53 -9.74
C VAL A 38 45.69 -16.05 -8.34
N SER A 39 46.00 -16.96 -7.41
CA SER A 39 46.56 -16.63 -6.10
C SER A 39 48.06 -16.21 -6.27
N LYS A 40 48.49 -15.24 -5.46
CA LYS A 40 49.84 -14.72 -5.45
C LYS A 40 50.39 -14.69 -4.00
N SER A 41 51.71 -14.90 -3.87
CA SER A 41 52.40 -14.79 -2.57
C SER A 41 52.65 -13.35 -2.22
N TYR A 42 52.22 -12.90 -1.03
CA TYR A 42 52.43 -11.55 -0.49
C TYR A 42 53.30 -11.59 0.77
N HIS A 43 54.07 -10.52 0.95
CA HIS A 43 54.91 -10.33 2.13
C HIS A 43 54.87 -8.87 2.56
N ILE A 44 53.82 -8.46 3.26
CA ILE A 44 53.57 -7.09 3.69
C ILE A 44 53.72 -7.01 5.20
N ALA A 45 54.69 -6.24 5.67
CA ALA A 45 54.93 -6.09 7.10
C ALA A 45 53.83 -5.25 7.77
N PRO A 46 53.57 -5.50 9.09
CA PRO A 46 52.67 -4.64 9.88
C PRO A 46 53.08 -3.16 9.77
N SER A 47 52.13 -2.30 9.43
CA SER A 47 52.37 -0.85 9.22
C SER A 47 51.05 -0.07 9.31
N ALA A 48 51.15 1.27 9.21
CA ALA A 48 49.96 2.08 9.03
C ALA A 48 49.09 1.53 7.88
N LEU A 49 47.80 1.43 8.06
CA LEU A 49 46.87 0.77 7.12
C LEU A 49 47.00 1.35 5.70
N GLU A 50 47.13 2.66 5.57
CA GLU A 50 47.33 3.32 4.28
C GLU A 50 48.55 2.80 3.53
N ASN A 51 49.68 2.60 4.24
CA ASN A 51 50.90 2.10 3.66
C ASN A 51 50.78 0.64 3.21
N ALA A 52 50.15 -0.20 4.04
CA ALA A 52 49.91 -1.61 3.73
C ALA A 52 49.00 -1.78 2.51
N LEU A 53 47.93 -0.99 2.43
CA LEU A 53 46.98 -0.97 1.29
C LEU A 53 47.64 -0.50 -0.02
N ASN A 54 48.46 0.57 0.06
CA ASN A 54 49.20 1.07 -1.10
C ASN A 54 50.27 0.08 -1.58
N GLN A 55 50.92 -0.67 -0.67
CA GLN A 55 51.86 -1.73 -1.03
C GLN A 55 51.11 -2.90 -1.64
N PHE A 56 50.02 -3.36 -1.05
CA PHE A 56 49.23 -4.46 -1.55
C PHE A 56 48.65 -4.15 -2.95
N GLY A 57 48.08 -2.95 -3.17
CA GLY A 57 47.55 -2.56 -4.49
C GLY A 57 48.60 -2.63 -5.59
N ARG A 58 49.83 -2.19 -5.31
CA ARG A 58 50.99 -2.31 -6.26
C ARG A 58 51.40 -3.75 -6.50
N GLU A 59 51.45 -4.58 -5.46
CA GLU A 59 51.84 -5.99 -5.58
C GLU A 59 50.75 -6.83 -6.24
N ALA A 60 49.48 -6.62 -5.89
CA ALA A 60 48.34 -7.34 -6.46
C ALA A 60 47.98 -6.88 -7.87
N GLY A 61 48.40 -5.66 -8.25
CA GLY A 61 48.02 -5.06 -9.55
C GLY A 61 46.57 -4.60 -9.59
N VAL A 62 46.01 -4.23 -8.43
CA VAL A 62 44.63 -3.74 -8.29
C VAL A 62 44.63 -2.29 -7.81
N LEU A 63 43.58 -1.55 -8.22
CA LEU A 63 43.37 -0.18 -7.76
C LEU A 63 42.56 -0.22 -6.45
N ILE A 64 43.03 0.42 -5.39
CA ILE A 64 42.31 0.53 -4.13
C ILE A 64 41.98 1.99 -3.89
N SER A 65 40.70 2.35 -3.95
CA SER A 65 40.21 3.70 -3.72
C SER A 65 39.68 3.85 -2.29
N PHE A 66 40.23 4.86 -1.56
CA PHE A 66 39.76 5.17 -0.19
C PHE A 66 40.04 6.63 0.16
N GLY A 67 39.17 7.22 0.95
CA GLY A 67 39.42 8.53 1.56
C GLY A 67 40.47 8.42 2.67
N SER A 68 41.48 9.30 2.71
CA SER A 68 42.51 9.32 3.75
C SER A 68 41.94 9.42 5.18
N GLN A 69 40.75 9.95 5.34
CA GLN A 69 40.02 9.98 6.63
C GLN A 69 39.64 8.59 7.14
N LEU A 70 39.37 7.62 6.27
CA LEU A 70 38.98 6.26 6.64
C LEU A 70 40.16 5.43 7.19
N THR A 71 41.37 5.70 6.77
CA THR A 71 42.57 4.95 7.13
C THR A 71 43.40 5.63 8.22
N ASN A 72 43.07 6.89 8.56
CA ASN A 72 43.81 7.69 9.50
C ASN A 72 43.83 7.08 10.90
N GLY A 73 45.04 6.81 11.44
CA GLY A 73 45.25 6.22 12.77
C GLY A 73 45.06 4.70 12.83
N LEU A 74 44.67 4.04 11.75
CA LEU A 74 44.50 2.58 11.69
C LEU A 74 45.84 1.89 11.36
N GLN A 75 46.03 0.70 11.93
CA GLN A 75 47.19 -0.14 11.71
C GLN A 75 46.78 -1.46 11.06
N SER A 76 47.52 -1.93 10.07
CA SER A 76 47.36 -3.29 9.52
C SER A 76 48.30 -4.26 10.21
N ARG A 77 47.83 -5.48 10.41
CA ARG A 77 48.63 -6.61 10.96
C ARG A 77 49.66 -7.13 9.93
N GLY A 78 49.65 -6.61 8.69
CA GLY A 78 50.43 -7.11 7.58
C GLY A 78 49.78 -8.32 6.91
N LEU A 79 50.44 -8.85 5.86
CA LEU A 79 49.93 -9.99 5.09
C LEU A 79 51.08 -10.89 4.68
N GLU A 80 51.05 -12.18 5.04
CA GLU A 80 52.07 -13.15 4.67
C GLU A 80 51.38 -14.44 4.20
N GLY A 81 51.67 -14.88 2.98
CA GLY A 81 51.12 -16.12 2.40
C GLY A 81 50.55 -15.94 1.00
N GLU A 82 49.92 -17.00 0.50
CA GLU A 82 49.29 -16.98 -0.83
C GLU A 82 47.80 -16.63 -0.70
N TYR A 83 47.39 -15.57 -1.40
CA TYR A 83 46.01 -15.04 -1.40
C TYR A 83 45.56 -14.62 -2.80
N THR A 84 44.29 -14.66 -3.05
CA THR A 84 43.70 -13.90 -4.14
C THR A 84 43.64 -12.41 -3.75
N PRO A 85 43.49 -11.47 -4.70
CA PRO A 85 43.35 -10.06 -4.37
C PRO A 85 42.27 -9.75 -3.31
N GLU A 86 41.09 -10.39 -3.43
CA GLU A 86 39.99 -10.21 -2.48
C GLU A 86 40.35 -10.76 -1.09
N GLN A 87 40.91 -11.97 -1.03
CA GLN A 87 41.26 -12.60 0.24
C GLN A 87 42.40 -11.83 0.96
N GLY A 88 43.41 -11.37 0.21
CA GLY A 88 44.52 -10.59 0.76
C GLY A 88 44.05 -9.24 1.29
N LEU A 89 43.15 -8.56 0.58
CA LEU A 89 42.61 -7.29 1.01
C LEU A 89 41.68 -7.46 2.26
N ALA A 90 40.87 -8.51 2.29
CA ALA A 90 40.06 -8.82 3.47
C ALA A 90 40.93 -9.11 4.71
N ALA A 91 42.06 -9.84 4.56
CA ALA A 91 42.97 -10.11 5.66
C ALA A 91 43.73 -8.83 6.15
N LEU A 92 44.09 -7.91 5.25
CA LEU A 92 44.70 -6.62 5.63
C LEU A 92 43.74 -5.70 6.38
N LEU A 93 42.43 -5.82 6.12
CA LEU A 93 41.37 -5.02 6.72
C LEU A 93 40.82 -5.65 8.02
N GLU A 94 41.20 -6.87 8.35
CA GLU A 94 40.73 -7.54 9.57
C GLU A 94 40.98 -6.74 10.85
N GLY A 95 39.92 -6.46 11.60
CA GLY A 95 39.98 -5.67 12.84
C GLY A 95 40.10 -4.14 12.64
N THR A 96 40.03 -3.65 11.41
CA THR A 96 40.07 -2.21 11.11
C THR A 96 38.69 -1.55 11.05
N GLY A 97 37.61 -2.35 11.03
CA GLY A 97 36.24 -1.86 10.84
C GLY A 97 35.95 -1.41 9.41
N LEU A 98 36.82 -1.76 8.45
CA LEU A 98 36.64 -1.45 7.03
C LEU A 98 36.43 -2.73 6.23
N GLN A 99 35.68 -2.64 5.14
CA GLN A 99 35.51 -3.70 4.13
C GLN A 99 35.85 -3.14 2.74
N ALA A 100 36.24 -4.00 1.84
CA ALA A 100 36.50 -3.68 0.45
C ALA A 100 35.40 -4.23 -0.45
N ASN A 101 34.84 -3.38 -1.29
CA ASN A 101 33.88 -3.78 -2.32
C ASN A 101 34.55 -3.67 -3.68
N ALA A 102 34.42 -4.72 -4.50
CA ALA A 102 34.97 -4.72 -5.86
C ALA A 102 34.14 -3.77 -6.76
N ASP A 103 34.86 -2.96 -7.58
CA ASP A 103 34.23 -1.98 -8.49
C ASP A 103 33.91 -2.55 -9.89
N GLY A 104 34.08 -3.85 -10.09
CA GLY A 104 33.85 -4.52 -11.37
C GLY A 104 34.92 -4.27 -12.46
N HIS A 105 35.92 -3.43 -12.21
CA HIS A 105 36.99 -3.06 -13.17
C HIS A 105 38.42 -3.30 -12.64
N ASN A 106 38.61 -4.40 -11.91
CA ASN A 106 39.87 -4.77 -11.27
C ASN A 106 40.31 -3.79 -10.17
N GLY A 107 39.36 -3.10 -9.52
CA GLY A 107 39.56 -2.18 -8.40
C GLY A 107 38.69 -2.51 -7.20
N PHE A 108 39.00 -1.88 -6.06
CA PHE A 108 38.30 -2.00 -4.80
C PHE A 108 38.08 -0.63 -4.17
N THR A 109 36.87 -0.41 -3.63
CA THR A 109 36.58 0.77 -2.82
C THR A 109 36.40 0.36 -1.36
N LEU A 110 37.10 1.06 -0.45
CA LEU A 110 36.95 0.83 0.99
C LEU A 110 35.74 1.57 1.54
N GLN A 111 34.99 0.85 2.35
CA GLN A 111 33.84 1.39 3.08
C GLN A 111 33.92 0.90 4.54
N PRO A 112 33.38 1.65 5.52
CA PRO A 112 33.19 1.11 6.86
C PRO A 112 32.37 -0.17 6.79
N VAL A 113 32.75 -1.21 7.50
CA VAL A 113 31.87 -2.33 7.74
C VAL A 113 30.63 -1.75 8.40
N ALA A 114 29.46 -1.91 7.82
CA ALA A 114 28.23 -1.53 8.48
C ALA A 114 28.22 -2.27 9.83
N ALA A 115 28.43 -1.51 10.90
CA ALA A 115 28.51 -2.08 12.23
C ALA A 115 27.21 -2.85 12.49
N GLN A 116 27.32 -4.14 12.75
CA GLN A 116 26.29 -4.78 13.57
C GLN A 116 26.21 -3.90 14.82
N ALA A 117 25.08 -3.21 14.98
CA ALA A 117 24.89 -2.14 15.94
C ALA A 117 25.01 -2.67 17.38
N ASN A 118 26.23 -2.60 17.92
CA ASN A 118 26.52 -2.79 19.33
C ASN A 118 27.37 -1.59 19.82
N GLY A 119 26.77 -0.43 19.83
CA GLY A 119 27.32 0.80 20.41
C GLY A 119 26.28 1.92 20.28
N PRO A 120 26.26 2.91 21.19
CA PRO A 120 25.36 4.03 21.07
C PRO A 120 25.70 4.72 19.74
N ILE A 121 24.71 4.74 18.84
CA ILE A 121 24.75 5.60 17.66
C ILE A 121 24.67 7.03 18.21
N GLU A 122 25.79 7.74 18.26
CA GLU A 122 25.71 9.19 18.21
C GLU A 122 25.07 9.51 16.86
N LEU A 123 23.77 9.68 16.87
CA LEU A 123 23.04 10.32 15.80
C LEU A 123 23.66 11.73 15.68
N GLY A 124 24.60 11.89 14.75
CA GLY A 124 24.83 13.18 14.18
C GLY A 124 23.46 13.69 13.79
N ALA A 125 23.11 14.92 14.21
CA ALA A 125 21.80 15.50 14.04
C ALA A 125 21.31 15.22 12.62
N SER A 126 20.63 14.08 12.43
CA SER A 126 19.90 13.77 11.23
C SER A 126 18.72 14.70 11.29
N THR A 127 18.77 15.75 10.53
CA THR A 127 17.65 16.66 10.35
C THR A 127 16.62 15.86 9.58
N VAL A 128 15.82 15.08 10.30
CA VAL A 128 14.65 14.39 9.74
C VAL A 128 13.61 15.47 9.52
N VAL A 129 13.73 16.14 8.41
CA VAL A 129 12.70 17.08 7.97
C VAL A 129 11.56 16.27 7.42
N GLY A 130 10.52 16.14 8.26
CA GLY A 130 9.49 15.14 8.12
C GLY A 130 8.53 15.29 6.95
N ASP A 131 8.82 14.68 5.83
CA ASP A 131 7.76 14.06 5.04
C ASP A 131 7.70 12.57 5.37
N TRP A 132 6.97 12.23 6.42
CA TRP A 132 6.89 10.89 6.97
C TRP A 132 6.14 9.87 6.09
N LEU A 133 5.63 10.27 4.92
CA LEU A 133 5.18 9.34 3.87
C LEU A 133 6.17 9.26 2.68
N GLY A 134 7.32 9.96 2.74
CA GLY A 134 8.20 10.10 1.58
C GLY A 134 8.81 8.78 1.11
N GLU A 135 9.62 8.12 1.94
CA GLU A 135 10.40 6.96 1.54
C GLU A 135 9.97 5.64 2.18
N ALA A 136 8.99 5.67 3.08
CA ALA A 136 8.47 4.51 3.80
C ALA A 136 9.58 3.66 4.46
N GLN A 137 10.50 4.29 5.17
CA GLN A 137 11.61 3.61 5.85
C GLN A 137 11.16 2.97 7.16
N GLN A 138 11.83 1.90 7.61
CA GLN A 138 11.54 1.27 8.90
C GLN A 138 11.93 2.17 10.08
N THR A 139 12.95 3.00 9.92
CA THR A 139 13.32 4.04 10.90
C THR A 139 12.19 5.03 11.12
N ASP A 140 11.42 5.36 10.07
CA ASP A 140 10.27 6.24 10.17
C ASP A 140 9.14 5.63 11.01
N VAL A 141 9.01 4.29 10.97
CA VAL A 141 8.05 3.56 11.83
C VAL A 141 8.45 3.69 13.30
N PHE A 142 9.74 3.52 13.62
CA PHE A 142 10.23 3.58 15.00
C PHE A 142 10.05 4.97 15.62
N GLU A 143 10.28 6.02 14.83
CA GLU A 143 10.16 7.43 15.27
C GLU A 143 8.74 7.99 15.15
N HIS A 144 7.78 7.24 14.62
CA HIS A 144 6.41 7.71 14.49
C HIS A 144 5.66 7.68 15.83
N PRO A 145 5.01 8.79 16.26
CA PRO A 145 4.30 8.86 17.54
C PRO A 145 2.87 8.27 17.48
N GLY A 146 2.71 7.13 16.84
CA GLY A 146 1.44 6.43 16.64
C GLY A 146 1.64 5.09 15.95
N ALA A 147 0.56 4.32 15.76
CA ALA A 147 0.63 3.04 15.08
C ALA A 147 0.87 3.22 13.58
N ARG A 148 1.98 2.70 13.08
CA ARG A 148 2.38 2.74 11.67
C ARG A 148 3.01 1.42 11.25
N ASP A 149 2.65 0.93 10.08
CA ASP A 149 3.22 -0.27 9.47
C ASP A 149 3.68 0.03 8.04
N VAL A 150 4.84 -0.47 7.69
CA VAL A 150 5.38 -0.41 6.32
C VAL A 150 5.65 -1.82 5.84
N ILE A 151 4.89 -2.27 4.84
CA ILE A 151 5.10 -3.56 4.17
C ILE A 151 5.89 -3.29 2.89
N ARG A 152 7.13 -3.75 2.83
CA ARG A 152 8.05 -3.51 1.73
C ARG A 152 7.96 -4.57 0.64
N ARG A 153 8.61 -4.29 -0.49
CA ARG A 153 8.65 -5.16 -1.68
C ARG A 153 9.06 -6.59 -1.34
N GLU A 154 10.10 -6.78 -0.54
CA GLU A 154 10.60 -8.09 -0.16
C GLU A 154 9.55 -8.89 0.62
N GLU A 155 8.78 -8.20 1.46
CA GLU A 155 7.70 -8.84 2.22
C GLU A 155 6.49 -9.14 1.34
N ILE A 156 6.12 -8.23 0.42
CA ILE A 156 5.08 -8.45 -0.59
C ILE A 156 5.40 -9.69 -1.43
N GLU A 157 6.65 -9.81 -1.89
CA GLU A 157 7.12 -10.98 -2.64
C GLU A 157 7.14 -12.25 -1.80
N ARG A 158 7.58 -12.17 -0.54
CA ARG A 158 7.57 -13.30 0.40
C ARG A 158 6.17 -13.84 0.65
N MET A 159 5.15 -12.99 0.66
CA MET A 159 3.75 -13.41 0.77
C MET A 159 3.19 -14.02 -0.53
N GLY A 160 3.83 -13.78 -1.67
CA GLY A 160 3.27 -14.09 -2.99
C GLY A 160 2.03 -13.27 -3.31
N ALA A 161 1.90 -12.07 -2.70
CA ALA A 161 0.75 -11.21 -2.85
C ALA A 161 0.72 -10.54 -4.24
N THR A 162 -0.43 -10.61 -4.91
CA THR A 162 -0.68 -9.99 -6.21
C THR A 162 -1.64 -8.81 -6.13
N SER A 163 -2.37 -8.67 -5.01
CA SER A 163 -3.36 -7.63 -4.79
C SER A 163 -3.10 -6.80 -3.53
N ALA A 164 -3.54 -5.54 -3.53
CA ALA A 164 -3.47 -4.64 -2.37
C ALA A 164 -4.24 -5.22 -1.16
N ARG A 165 -5.32 -5.94 -1.40
CA ARG A 165 -6.13 -6.61 -0.38
C ARG A 165 -5.31 -7.61 0.44
N GLU A 166 -4.51 -8.44 -0.22
CA GLU A 166 -3.67 -9.44 0.45
C GLU A 166 -2.64 -8.78 1.36
N VAL A 167 -2.00 -7.70 0.90
CA VAL A 167 -1.03 -6.93 1.68
C VAL A 167 -1.68 -6.27 2.88
N LEU A 168 -2.79 -5.56 2.69
CA LEU A 168 -3.50 -4.85 3.75
C LEU A 168 -4.03 -5.80 4.86
N ASN A 169 -4.39 -7.02 4.51
CA ASN A 169 -4.85 -8.01 5.49
C ASN A 169 -3.76 -8.50 6.45
N ARG A 170 -2.48 -8.20 6.20
CA ARG A 170 -1.36 -8.49 7.11
C ARG A 170 -1.21 -7.47 8.24
N ILE A 171 -1.78 -6.28 8.06
CA ILE A 171 -1.65 -5.18 9.01
C ILE A 171 -2.64 -5.36 10.16
N PRO A 172 -2.22 -5.22 11.43
CA PRO A 172 -3.11 -5.32 12.57
C PRO A 172 -4.30 -4.37 12.46
N GLY A 173 -5.49 -4.82 12.81
CA GLY A 173 -6.70 -4.00 12.80
C GLY A 173 -7.27 -3.64 11.42
N VAL A 174 -6.63 -4.04 10.32
CA VAL A 174 -7.14 -3.83 8.95
C VAL A 174 -7.94 -5.04 8.51
N ASN A 175 -9.14 -4.80 7.97
CA ASN A 175 -10.01 -5.82 7.36
C ASN A 175 -10.29 -5.46 5.90
N ALA A 176 -9.75 -6.25 4.97
CA ALA A 176 -9.90 -6.08 3.53
C ALA A 176 -10.58 -7.33 2.92
N PRO A 177 -11.91 -7.40 2.92
CA PRO A 177 -12.68 -8.56 2.44
C PRO A 177 -12.75 -8.65 0.92
N GLU A 178 -13.09 -9.83 0.42
CA GLU A 178 -13.11 -10.17 -1.01
C GLU A 178 -14.40 -9.81 -1.74
N ASN A 179 -15.40 -9.28 -1.05
CA ASN A 179 -16.66 -8.95 -1.70
C ASN A 179 -16.59 -7.60 -2.42
N ASN A 180 -17.16 -7.54 -3.58
CA ASN A 180 -17.29 -6.30 -4.32
C ASN A 180 -18.58 -6.28 -5.14
N GLY A 181 -19.45 -5.36 -4.80
CA GLY A 181 -20.75 -5.20 -5.49
C GLY A 181 -20.68 -4.29 -6.72
N THR A 182 -19.60 -3.55 -6.91
CA THR A 182 -19.49 -2.51 -7.96
C THR A 182 -18.13 -2.45 -8.63
N GLY A 183 -17.48 -3.57 -8.80
CA GLY A 183 -16.18 -3.73 -9.44
C GLY A 183 -15.63 -5.11 -9.12
N SER A 184 -14.63 -5.59 -9.83
CA SER A 184 -13.94 -6.82 -9.44
C SER A 184 -13.03 -6.54 -8.24
N HIS A 185 -12.69 -7.56 -7.50
CA HIS A 185 -11.79 -7.42 -6.36
C HIS A 185 -10.33 -7.09 -6.73
N ASP A 186 -9.95 -7.22 -8.00
CA ASP A 186 -8.65 -6.76 -8.50
C ASP A 186 -8.64 -5.27 -8.88
N MET A 187 -9.81 -4.70 -9.20
CA MET A 187 -9.94 -3.32 -9.68
C MET A 187 -10.58 -2.38 -8.67
N ALA A 188 -11.20 -2.90 -7.61
CA ALA A 188 -11.78 -2.11 -6.55
C ALA A 188 -11.17 -2.53 -5.21
N LEU A 189 -11.14 -1.62 -4.26
CA LEU A 189 -10.51 -1.86 -2.97
C LEU A 189 -11.50 -1.60 -1.84
N ASN A 190 -11.77 -2.68 -1.08
CA ASN A 190 -12.50 -2.65 0.16
C ASN A 190 -11.52 -2.85 1.30
N PHE A 191 -11.48 -1.94 2.25
CA PHE A 191 -10.85 -2.17 3.56
C PHE A 191 -11.39 -1.20 4.60
N GLY A 192 -11.38 -1.63 5.84
CA GLY A 192 -11.67 -0.82 7.01
C GLY A 192 -10.59 -1.01 8.06
N ILE A 193 -10.24 0.04 8.76
CA ILE A 193 -9.24 0.05 9.83
C ILE A 193 -9.98 0.16 11.16
N ARG A 194 -9.58 -0.62 12.17
CA ARG A 194 -10.12 -0.57 13.55
C ARG A 194 -11.65 -0.72 13.61
N GLY A 195 -12.18 -1.64 12.80
CA GLY A 195 -13.61 -1.97 12.78
C GLY A 195 -14.49 -0.97 12.04
N LEU A 196 -13.93 0.00 11.33
CA LEU A 196 -14.68 0.84 10.40
C LEU A 196 -15.19 -0.02 9.23
N ASN A 197 -16.36 0.37 8.70
CA ASN A 197 -16.97 -0.35 7.58
C ASN A 197 -16.02 -0.36 6.37
N PRO A 198 -15.65 -1.55 5.85
CA PRO A 198 -14.66 -1.68 4.78
C PRO A 198 -15.16 -1.27 3.40
N ARG A 199 -16.45 -0.98 3.23
CA ARG A 199 -17.04 -0.69 1.93
C ARG A 199 -16.29 0.42 1.20
N LEU A 200 -15.61 0.03 0.10
CA LEU A 200 -14.90 0.90 -0.83
C LEU A 200 -13.90 1.87 -0.17
N ALA A 201 -13.36 1.48 0.99
CA ALA A 201 -12.34 2.22 1.76
C ALA A 201 -12.64 3.71 2.02
N SER A 202 -13.92 4.07 2.04
CA SER A 202 -14.40 5.47 2.01
C SER A 202 -14.11 6.30 3.28
N ARG A 203 -13.47 5.69 4.30
CA ARG A 203 -13.11 6.34 5.58
C ARG A 203 -11.61 6.37 5.86
N SER A 204 -10.80 6.11 4.85
CA SER A 204 -9.35 6.22 4.93
C SER A 204 -8.84 7.11 3.80
N THR A 205 -7.83 7.94 4.09
CA THR A 205 -7.11 8.68 3.06
C THR A 205 -6.23 7.68 2.30
N VAL A 206 -6.48 7.48 1.02
CA VAL A 206 -5.70 6.56 0.19
C VAL A 206 -4.92 7.33 -0.85
N LEU A 207 -3.61 7.12 -0.84
CA LEU A 207 -2.63 7.85 -1.66
C LEU A 207 -1.77 6.87 -2.48
N MET A 208 -1.20 7.37 -3.55
CA MET A 208 -0.09 6.76 -4.28
C MET A 208 0.99 7.82 -4.48
N ASP A 209 2.18 7.61 -3.91
CA ASP A 209 3.25 8.61 -3.82
C ASP A 209 2.73 9.99 -3.33
N GLY A 210 1.86 9.98 -2.29
CA GLY A 210 1.23 11.18 -1.74
C GLY A 210 0.06 11.76 -2.54
N ILE A 211 -0.24 11.25 -3.73
CA ILE A 211 -1.32 11.72 -4.60
C ILE A 211 -2.61 10.94 -4.33
N PRO A 212 -3.77 11.59 -4.19
CA PRO A 212 -5.04 10.90 -3.93
C PRO A 212 -5.39 9.87 -5.02
N VAL A 213 -5.70 8.65 -4.57
CA VAL A 213 -6.17 7.56 -5.44
C VAL A 213 -7.65 7.68 -5.79
N PRO A 214 -8.56 8.04 -4.85
CA PRO A 214 -9.97 8.19 -5.16
C PRO A 214 -10.21 9.17 -6.31
N PHE A 215 -11.18 8.88 -7.16
CA PHE A 215 -11.49 9.69 -8.34
C PHE A 215 -12.19 11.02 -8.02
N ALA A 216 -12.68 11.22 -6.80
CA ALA A 216 -13.09 12.51 -6.23
C ALA A 216 -12.91 12.43 -4.69
N PRO A 217 -11.73 12.82 -4.17
CA PRO A 217 -11.35 12.61 -2.77
C PRO A 217 -12.32 13.15 -1.73
N TYR A 218 -13.02 14.22 -2.03
CA TYR A 218 -14.04 14.81 -1.16
C TYR A 218 -15.45 14.31 -1.50
N GLY A 219 -15.90 14.46 -2.74
CA GLY A 219 -17.30 14.21 -3.11
C GLY A 219 -17.62 12.76 -3.43
N GLN A 220 -16.65 11.95 -3.80
CA GLN A 220 -16.79 10.52 -4.08
C GLN A 220 -15.52 9.73 -3.72
N PRO A 221 -15.21 9.61 -2.41
CA PRO A 221 -13.95 9.01 -1.95
C PRO A 221 -13.88 7.49 -2.13
N GLN A 222 -14.91 6.88 -2.69
CA GLN A 222 -15.07 5.44 -2.81
C GLN A 222 -14.11 4.83 -3.84
N LEU A 223 -13.41 3.75 -3.47
CA LEU A 223 -12.51 3.00 -4.32
C LEU A 223 -13.20 1.87 -5.08
N SER A 224 -14.35 2.15 -5.71
CA SER A 224 -14.97 1.20 -6.64
C SER A 224 -14.16 1.00 -7.94
N PHE A 225 -13.16 1.83 -8.15
CA PHE A 225 -12.08 1.71 -9.12
C PHE A 225 -10.80 2.22 -8.46
N ALA A 226 -9.90 1.29 -8.16
CA ALA A 226 -8.62 1.54 -7.50
C ALA A 226 -7.48 1.21 -8.46
N PRO A 227 -6.90 2.20 -9.15
CA PRO A 227 -5.84 2.00 -10.14
C PRO A 227 -4.49 1.77 -9.46
N ILE A 228 -4.38 0.65 -8.73
CA ILE A 228 -3.22 0.25 -7.95
C ILE A 228 -2.83 -1.16 -8.38
N SER A 229 -1.63 -1.34 -8.91
CA SER A 229 -1.07 -2.65 -9.27
C SER A 229 0.14 -2.96 -8.40
N MET A 230 0.07 -4.02 -7.59
CA MET A 230 1.15 -4.38 -6.65
C MET A 230 2.49 -4.66 -7.33
N GLY A 231 2.49 -5.03 -8.61
CA GLY A 231 3.71 -5.19 -9.42
C GLY A 231 4.53 -3.90 -9.57
N ASN A 232 3.87 -2.74 -9.51
CA ASN A 232 4.49 -1.42 -9.60
C ASN A 232 4.85 -0.80 -8.24
N MET A 233 4.43 -1.44 -7.11
CA MET A 233 4.65 -0.90 -5.77
C MET A 233 5.95 -1.42 -5.15
N ASP A 234 6.62 -0.56 -4.41
CA ASP A 234 7.79 -0.85 -3.58
C ASP A 234 7.39 -1.05 -2.12
N ALA A 235 6.42 -0.30 -1.65
CA ALA A 235 5.91 -0.44 -0.29
C ALA A 235 4.42 -0.06 -0.19
N VAL A 236 3.80 -0.52 0.89
CA VAL A 236 2.50 -0.05 1.38
C VAL A 236 2.72 0.48 2.79
N ASP A 237 2.51 1.79 2.98
CA ASP A 237 2.70 2.50 4.24
C ASP A 237 1.34 2.84 4.84
N VAL A 238 1.09 2.38 6.03
CA VAL A 238 -0.22 2.53 6.70
C VAL A 238 -0.05 3.17 8.07
N VAL A 239 -0.60 4.35 8.22
CA VAL A 239 -0.75 5.03 9.50
C VAL A 239 -2.17 4.83 10.00
N ARG A 240 -2.32 4.18 11.14
CA ARG A 240 -3.61 3.87 11.76
C ARG A 240 -3.97 4.91 12.81
N GLY A 241 -4.68 5.96 12.45
CA GLY A 241 -4.82 7.18 13.25
C GLY A 241 -3.62 8.11 13.04
N GLY A 242 -3.42 9.13 13.84
CA GLY A 242 -2.18 9.94 13.92
C GLY A 242 -1.73 10.69 12.66
N GLY A 243 -2.55 10.82 11.63
CA GLY A 243 -2.16 11.41 10.35
C GLY A 243 -2.89 12.68 9.95
N ALA A 244 -3.85 13.09 10.77
CA ALA A 244 -4.87 14.07 10.40
C ALA A 244 -4.33 15.47 10.11
N VAL A 245 -3.22 15.90 10.71
CA VAL A 245 -2.71 17.27 10.51
C VAL A 245 -2.21 17.45 9.09
N ARG A 246 -1.38 16.55 8.60
CA ARG A 246 -0.73 16.69 7.28
C ARG A 246 -1.55 16.11 6.15
N TYR A 247 -2.41 15.09 6.41
CA TYR A 247 -3.15 14.35 5.40
C TYR A 247 -4.65 14.38 5.63
N GLY A 248 -5.41 14.38 4.55
CA GLY A 248 -6.88 14.38 4.50
C GLY A 248 -7.35 14.44 3.04
N PRO A 249 -8.64 14.41 2.79
CA PRO A 249 -9.78 14.12 3.66
C PRO A 249 -9.97 12.63 3.93
N GLN A 250 -11.05 12.25 4.62
CA GLN A 250 -11.44 10.85 4.88
C GLN A 250 -10.46 10.08 5.77
N ASN A 251 -9.84 10.75 6.73
CA ASN A 251 -8.77 10.19 7.55
C ASN A 251 -9.21 9.59 8.89
N VAL A 252 -10.49 9.24 9.07
CA VAL A 252 -10.99 8.62 10.30
C VAL A 252 -10.31 7.27 10.57
N GLY A 253 -10.11 6.47 9.52
CA GLY A 253 -9.37 5.20 9.60
C GLY A 253 -7.85 5.35 9.53
N GLY A 254 -7.36 6.56 9.22
CA GLY A 254 -5.94 6.80 8.99
C GLY A 254 -5.58 6.99 7.52
N VAL A 255 -4.30 6.79 7.21
CA VAL A 255 -3.72 7.04 5.88
C VAL A 255 -3.07 5.77 5.34
N VAL A 256 -3.35 5.43 4.09
CA VAL A 256 -2.70 4.35 3.34
C VAL A 256 -2.01 4.95 2.14
N ASN A 257 -0.69 4.85 2.07
CA ASN A 257 0.09 5.33 0.93
C ASN A 257 0.77 4.15 0.21
N PHE A 258 0.45 3.99 -1.06
CA PHE A 258 1.11 3.05 -1.94
C PHE A 258 2.33 3.73 -2.55
N VAL A 259 3.52 3.25 -2.22
CA VAL A 259 4.77 3.81 -2.70
C VAL A 259 5.20 3.05 -3.94
N THR A 260 5.34 3.75 -5.06
CA THR A 260 5.76 3.13 -6.33
C THR A 260 7.27 2.87 -6.35
N ARG A 261 7.69 1.86 -7.12
CA ARG A 261 9.12 1.51 -7.28
C ARG A 261 9.94 2.74 -7.68
N ALA A 262 11.06 2.94 -7.00
CA ALA A 262 11.95 4.07 -7.23
C ALA A 262 12.66 4.00 -8.59
N ILE A 263 13.14 5.15 -9.08
CA ILE A 263 14.08 5.22 -10.20
C ILE A 263 15.42 4.68 -9.68
N PRO A 264 15.98 3.61 -10.29
CA PRO A 264 17.25 3.06 -9.86
C PRO A 264 18.39 4.08 -10.01
N ASP A 265 19.41 3.96 -9.16
CA ASP A 265 20.62 4.80 -9.29
C ASP A 265 21.51 4.32 -10.44
N GLU A 266 21.53 3.01 -10.72
CA GLU A 266 22.22 2.41 -11.85
C GLU A 266 21.27 1.88 -12.91
N PRO A 267 21.70 1.76 -14.18
CA PRO A 267 20.87 1.14 -15.23
C PRO A 267 20.44 -0.26 -14.82
N THR A 268 19.15 -0.46 -14.64
CA THR A 268 18.56 -1.68 -14.09
C THR A 268 17.34 -2.08 -14.88
N VAL A 269 17.20 -3.37 -15.15
CA VAL A 269 15.98 -4.00 -15.66
C VAL A 269 15.58 -5.14 -14.74
N LYS A 270 14.39 -5.05 -14.15
CA LYS A 270 13.81 -6.09 -13.27
C LYS A 270 12.45 -6.51 -13.81
N GLY A 271 12.23 -7.81 -13.94
CA GLY A 271 10.96 -8.38 -14.39
C GLY A 271 10.46 -9.44 -13.42
N GLY A 272 9.14 -9.59 -13.33
CA GLY A 272 8.49 -10.64 -12.55
C GLY A 272 7.26 -11.18 -13.27
N PHE A 273 6.97 -12.44 -13.03
CA PHE A 273 5.81 -13.11 -13.57
C PHE A 273 5.27 -14.10 -12.55
N GLN A 274 3.95 -14.15 -12.39
CA GLN A 274 3.26 -15.12 -11.53
C GLN A 274 2.08 -15.70 -12.29
N THR A 275 1.88 -16.99 -12.15
CA THR A 275 0.66 -17.67 -12.59
C THR A 275 0.05 -18.42 -11.42
N GLU A 276 -1.26 -18.40 -11.33
CA GLU A 276 -2.01 -19.07 -10.26
C GLU A 276 -3.24 -19.79 -10.81
N THR A 277 -3.61 -20.87 -10.13
CA THR A 277 -4.80 -21.66 -10.43
C THR A 277 -5.42 -22.20 -9.14
N SER A 278 -6.73 -22.36 -9.15
CA SER A 278 -7.53 -22.84 -8.02
C SER A 278 -8.16 -24.20 -8.32
N PRO A 279 -7.40 -25.30 -8.25
CA PRO A 279 -7.84 -26.63 -8.69
C PRO A 279 -8.96 -27.23 -7.84
N SER A 280 -9.28 -26.59 -6.69
CA SER A 280 -10.39 -26.99 -5.82
C SER A 280 -11.71 -26.30 -6.15
N SER A 281 -11.71 -25.35 -7.08
CA SER A 281 -12.93 -24.74 -7.62
C SER A 281 -13.60 -25.65 -8.65
N SER A 282 -14.91 -25.53 -8.81
CA SER A 282 -15.68 -26.15 -9.93
C SER A 282 -15.41 -25.44 -11.27
N HIS A 283 -14.80 -24.27 -11.25
CA HIS A 283 -14.41 -23.47 -12.42
C HIS A 283 -12.88 -23.36 -12.45
N ASP A 284 -12.27 -23.68 -13.58
CA ASP A 284 -10.82 -23.68 -13.78
C ASP A 284 -10.29 -22.23 -13.88
N GLY A 285 -10.22 -21.55 -12.73
CA GLY A 285 -9.59 -20.22 -12.64
C GLY A 285 -8.10 -20.31 -12.95
N PHE A 286 -7.67 -19.54 -13.94
CA PHE A 286 -6.26 -19.38 -14.29
C PHE A 286 -5.96 -17.91 -14.47
N LYS A 287 -5.11 -17.37 -13.59
CA LYS A 287 -4.74 -15.96 -13.60
C LYS A 287 -3.23 -15.80 -13.72
N THR A 288 -2.81 -14.83 -14.50
CA THR A 288 -1.41 -14.46 -14.66
C THR A 288 -1.20 -13.00 -14.35
N SER A 289 -0.12 -12.69 -13.68
CA SER A 289 0.35 -11.31 -13.46
C SER A 289 1.80 -11.16 -13.89
N GLY A 290 2.15 -10.01 -14.45
CA GLY A 290 3.51 -9.71 -14.85
C GLY A 290 3.87 -8.28 -14.51
N ASN A 291 5.15 -8.01 -14.21
CA ASN A 291 5.64 -6.67 -13.96
C ASN A 291 7.03 -6.46 -14.58
N LEU A 292 7.34 -5.21 -14.88
CA LEU A 292 8.62 -4.76 -15.40
C LEU A 292 9.00 -3.42 -14.78
N LEU A 293 10.26 -3.27 -14.39
CA LEU A 293 10.92 -1.99 -14.14
C LEU A 293 12.12 -1.90 -15.05
N ALA A 294 12.26 -0.80 -15.77
CA ALA A 294 13.47 -0.47 -16.53
C ALA A 294 13.81 1.00 -16.31
N GLY A 295 15.02 1.29 -15.86
CA GLY A 295 15.40 2.66 -15.56
C GLY A 295 16.81 2.79 -15.05
N GLY A 296 17.19 4.03 -14.73
CA GLY A 296 18.50 4.37 -14.16
C GLY A 296 18.68 5.87 -14.01
N THR A 297 19.76 6.26 -13.37
CA THR A 297 20.16 7.65 -13.14
C THR A 297 21.52 7.87 -13.77
N ALA A 298 21.67 8.93 -14.55
CA ALA A 298 22.94 9.32 -15.15
C ALA A 298 23.76 10.18 -14.18
N ASP A 299 25.10 10.28 -14.40
CA ASP A 299 26.03 11.03 -13.55
C ASP A 299 25.66 12.52 -13.40
N ASN A 300 24.90 13.08 -14.33
CA ASN A 300 24.43 14.46 -14.27
C ASN A 300 23.15 14.65 -13.42
N GLY A 301 22.72 13.62 -12.69
CA GLY A 301 21.52 13.66 -11.84
C GLY A 301 20.19 13.48 -12.56
N LEU A 302 20.19 13.29 -13.90
CA LEU A 302 18.97 12.97 -14.65
C LEU A 302 18.64 11.49 -14.54
N GLY A 303 17.50 11.15 -13.96
CA GLY A 303 17.03 9.79 -13.82
C GLY A 303 15.67 9.58 -14.46
N GLY A 304 15.41 8.36 -14.92
CA GLY A 304 14.12 7.96 -15.47
C GLY A 304 13.81 6.48 -15.29
N ALA A 305 12.54 6.13 -15.18
CA ALA A 305 12.11 4.74 -15.11
C ALA A 305 10.76 4.53 -15.81
N ILE A 306 10.58 3.33 -16.33
CA ILE A 306 9.33 2.78 -16.84
C ILE A 306 8.94 1.62 -15.93
N LEU A 307 7.76 1.70 -15.35
CA LEU A 307 7.13 0.62 -14.59
C LEU A 307 5.93 0.13 -15.37
N TYR A 308 5.77 -1.17 -15.47
CA TYR A 308 4.59 -1.79 -16.03
C TYR A 308 4.13 -2.94 -15.16
N SER A 309 2.81 -3.06 -14.98
CA SER A 309 2.17 -4.21 -14.36
C SER A 309 0.93 -4.60 -15.15
N GLY A 310 0.74 -5.90 -15.36
CA GLY A 310 -0.41 -6.43 -16.07
C GLY A 310 -1.00 -7.65 -15.40
N VAL A 311 -2.32 -7.82 -15.49
CA VAL A 311 -3.07 -8.98 -14.99
C VAL A 311 -3.95 -9.51 -16.11
N ARG A 312 -4.05 -10.83 -16.26
CA ARG A 312 -4.89 -11.53 -17.25
C ARG A 312 -5.45 -12.82 -16.67
N GLY A 313 -6.73 -13.08 -16.93
CA GLY A 313 -7.39 -14.33 -16.60
C GLY A 313 -8.42 -14.21 -15.50
N GLY A 314 -9.00 -15.34 -15.11
CA GLY A 314 -10.08 -15.43 -14.13
C GLY A 314 -9.62 -16.01 -12.80
N ASP A 315 -10.36 -15.68 -11.77
CA ASP A 315 -10.21 -16.25 -10.43
C ASP A 315 -10.92 -17.60 -10.30
N TRP A 316 -11.22 -18.00 -9.08
CA TRP A 316 -11.86 -19.26 -8.74
C TRP A 316 -13.38 -19.33 -9.01
N ARG A 317 -14.00 -18.22 -9.45
CA ARG A 317 -15.44 -18.18 -9.76
C ARG A 317 -15.71 -18.09 -11.25
N GLU A 318 -16.84 -18.65 -11.66
CA GLU A 318 -17.40 -18.41 -12.99
C GLU A 318 -17.58 -16.89 -13.24
N HIS A 319 -17.36 -16.41 -14.45
CA HIS A 319 -17.51 -15.00 -14.84
C HIS A 319 -16.68 -14.03 -13.98
N SER A 320 -15.37 -14.33 -13.85
CA SER A 320 -14.41 -13.54 -13.07
C SER A 320 -13.19 -13.06 -13.87
N ASP A 321 -13.24 -13.15 -15.20
CA ASP A 321 -12.12 -12.75 -16.05
C ASP A 321 -11.74 -11.29 -15.82
N THR A 322 -10.45 -11.05 -15.62
CA THR A 322 -9.88 -9.72 -15.37
C THR A 322 -8.74 -9.43 -16.33
N GLN A 323 -8.71 -8.22 -16.86
CA GLN A 323 -7.63 -7.69 -17.64
C GLN A 323 -7.23 -6.31 -17.13
N ILE A 324 -5.96 -6.13 -16.75
CA ILE A 324 -5.41 -4.88 -16.25
C ILE A 324 -4.11 -4.56 -16.98
N ASP A 325 -3.92 -3.30 -17.35
CA ASP A 325 -2.66 -2.72 -17.81
C ASP A 325 -2.38 -1.43 -17.02
N ASP A 326 -1.25 -1.37 -16.33
CA ASP A 326 -0.81 -0.23 -15.52
C ASP A 326 0.62 0.18 -15.90
N LEU A 327 0.75 1.30 -16.60
CA LEU A 327 2.01 1.89 -17.03
C LEU A 327 2.29 3.14 -16.23
N ILE A 328 3.46 3.22 -15.59
CA ILE A 328 3.94 4.40 -14.89
C ILE A 328 5.28 4.83 -15.51
N LEU A 329 5.40 6.10 -15.83
CA LEU A 329 6.64 6.74 -16.26
C LEU A 329 7.08 7.67 -15.12
N LYS A 330 8.33 7.56 -14.71
CA LYS A 330 8.93 8.43 -13.67
C LYS A 330 10.16 9.13 -14.23
N GLY A 331 10.35 10.38 -13.81
CA GLY A 331 11.55 11.18 -14.09
C GLY A 331 11.99 11.92 -12.84
N LYS A 332 13.29 12.05 -12.64
CA LYS A 332 13.91 12.89 -11.61
C LYS A 332 15.06 13.68 -12.20
N TYR A 333 15.33 14.86 -11.66
CA TYR A 333 16.53 15.64 -12.00
C TYR A 333 17.01 16.41 -10.76
N GLN A 334 18.24 16.15 -10.39
CA GLN A 334 18.94 16.92 -9.36
C GLN A 334 19.54 18.15 -10.03
N ILE A 335 18.99 19.33 -9.75
CA ILE A 335 19.40 20.61 -10.36
C ILE A 335 20.73 21.05 -9.76
N ASP A 336 20.83 21.01 -8.43
CA ASP A 336 22.01 21.27 -7.62
C ASP A 336 21.88 20.53 -6.28
N GLU A 337 22.79 20.76 -5.33
CA GLU A 337 22.81 20.06 -4.03
C GLU A 337 21.53 20.28 -3.21
N ALA A 338 20.86 21.43 -3.39
CA ALA A 338 19.66 21.80 -2.64
C ALA A 338 18.35 21.59 -3.42
N ASN A 339 18.40 21.54 -4.75
CA ASN A 339 17.20 21.63 -5.60
C ASN A 339 17.00 20.39 -6.45
N SER A 340 15.83 19.79 -6.38
CA SER A 340 15.45 18.66 -7.23
C SER A 340 14.02 18.80 -7.77
N VAL A 341 13.78 18.17 -8.90
CA VAL A 341 12.45 18.04 -9.51
C VAL A 341 12.16 16.59 -9.82
N ASN A 342 10.88 16.23 -9.76
CA ASN A 342 10.39 14.92 -10.17
C ASN A 342 9.11 15.05 -10.98
N ALA A 343 8.84 14.04 -11.78
CA ALA A 343 7.61 13.94 -12.55
C ALA A 343 7.16 12.49 -12.61
N MET A 344 5.85 12.28 -12.61
CA MET A 344 5.25 10.96 -12.78
C MET A 344 4.03 11.06 -13.71
N ALA A 345 3.88 10.07 -14.59
CA ALA A 345 2.68 9.90 -15.39
C ALA A 345 2.21 8.45 -15.29
N GLN A 346 0.93 8.25 -15.02
CA GLN A 346 0.29 6.93 -14.99
C GLN A 346 -0.79 6.83 -16.06
N TYR A 347 -0.82 5.71 -16.76
CA TYR A 347 -1.94 5.25 -17.54
C TYR A 347 -2.35 3.86 -17.07
N TYR A 348 -3.53 3.79 -16.48
CA TYR A 348 -4.15 2.55 -16.00
C TYR A 348 -5.43 2.28 -16.79
N GLU A 349 -5.58 1.08 -17.30
CA GLU A 349 -6.80 0.58 -17.93
C GLU A 349 -7.11 -0.82 -17.41
N GLY A 350 -8.36 -1.05 -17.05
CA GLY A 350 -8.81 -2.34 -16.57
C GLY A 350 -10.23 -2.67 -16.98
N GLU A 351 -10.48 -3.96 -17.15
CA GLU A 351 -11.79 -4.55 -17.44
C GLU A 351 -11.92 -5.86 -16.67
N ALA A 352 -13.09 -6.11 -16.08
CA ALA A 352 -13.34 -7.35 -15.35
C ALA A 352 -14.82 -7.75 -15.41
N ASP A 353 -15.05 -9.04 -15.52
CA ASP A 353 -16.35 -9.66 -15.29
C ASP A 353 -16.62 -9.78 -13.80
N MET A 354 -17.90 -9.73 -13.39
CA MET A 354 -18.28 -9.70 -11.97
C MET A 354 -19.26 -10.83 -11.66
N PRO A 355 -18.83 -11.86 -10.91
CA PRO A 355 -19.65 -13.03 -10.61
C PRO A 355 -20.84 -12.73 -9.69
N GLY A 356 -20.80 -11.64 -8.92
CA GLY A 356 -21.84 -11.23 -8.00
C GLY A 356 -22.02 -12.10 -6.76
N GLY A 357 -22.95 -11.69 -5.89
CA GLY A 357 -23.33 -12.43 -4.69
C GLY A 357 -24.34 -13.54 -5.00
N LEU A 358 -24.26 -14.66 -4.29
CA LEU A 358 -25.18 -15.80 -4.41
C LEU A 358 -26.20 -15.82 -3.29
N ASN A 359 -27.45 -16.13 -3.59
CA ASN A 359 -28.42 -16.48 -2.56
C ASN A 359 -28.04 -17.82 -1.89
N VAL A 360 -28.72 -18.18 -0.82
CA VAL A 360 -28.36 -19.39 -0.03
C VAL A 360 -28.54 -20.68 -0.81
N ALA A 361 -29.53 -20.77 -1.69
CA ALA A 361 -29.78 -21.97 -2.48
C ALA A 361 -28.71 -22.16 -3.56
N ASP A 362 -28.41 -21.10 -4.29
CA ASP A 362 -27.34 -21.10 -5.32
C ASP A 362 -25.97 -21.36 -4.71
N TYR A 363 -25.66 -20.74 -3.56
CA TYR A 363 -24.42 -20.97 -2.83
C TYR A 363 -24.24 -22.44 -2.40
N LYS A 364 -25.32 -23.09 -1.95
CA LYS A 364 -25.28 -24.51 -1.57
C LYS A 364 -25.17 -25.43 -2.78
N ALA A 365 -25.70 -25.03 -3.93
CA ALA A 365 -25.61 -25.82 -5.16
C ALA A 365 -24.19 -25.81 -5.72
N ASP A 366 -23.60 -24.64 -5.88
CA ASP A 366 -22.20 -24.42 -6.24
C ASP A 366 -21.75 -23.03 -5.77
N PRO A 367 -20.85 -22.91 -4.78
CA PRO A 367 -20.40 -21.62 -4.27
C PRO A 367 -19.55 -20.84 -5.31
N TYR A 368 -19.06 -21.49 -6.35
CA TYR A 368 -18.18 -20.89 -7.38
C TYR A 368 -18.92 -20.43 -8.63
N GLN A 369 -20.20 -20.77 -8.79
CA GLN A 369 -21.02 -20.33 -9.93
C GLN A 369 -21.27 -18.83 -9.95
N SER A 370 -21.66 -18.31 -11.10
CA SER A 370 -22.19 -16.95 -11.26
C SER A 370 -23.66 -16.98 -11.68
N THR A 371 -24.47 -16.13 -11.06
CA THR A 371 -25.85 -15.84 -11.50
C THR A 371 -25.97 -14.48 -12.18
N ARG A 372 -24.85 -13.84 -12.50
CA ARG A 372 -24.71 -12.46 -12.96
C ARG A 372 -23.89 -12.33 -14.23
N LEU A 373 -24.19 -13.15 -15.25
CA LEU A 373 -23.38 -13.25 -16.47
C LEU A 373 -23.35 -11.98 -17.37
N LYS A 374 -24.15 -10.96 -17.02
CA LYS A 374 -24.13 -9.66 -17.70
C LYS A 374 -23.33 -8.61 -16.96
N ASP A 375 -22.98 -8.87 -15.69
CA ASP A 375 -22.28 -7.90 -14.86
C ASP A 375 -20.80 -7.79 -15.30
N LYS A 376 -20.40 -6.58 -15.65
CA LYS A 376 -19.07 -6.29 -16.16
C LYS A 376 -18.66 -4.87 -15.77
N PHE A 377 -17.40 -4.69 -15.46
CA PHE A 377 -16.85 -3.41 -15.06
C PHE A 377 -15.59 -3.06 -15.87
N TRP A 378 -15.43 -1.80 -16.22
CA TRP A 378 -14.21 -1.30 -16.86
C TRP A 378 -13.92 0.12 -16.44
N GLY A 379 -12.64 0.50 -16.50
CA GLY A 379 -12.21 1.84 -16.16
C GLY A 379 -10.85 2.18 -16.74
N ARG A 380 -10.56 3.48 -16.74
CA ARG A 380 -9.29 4.05 -17.17
C ARG A 380 -8.95 5.26 -16.33
N ARG A 381 -7.71 5.35 -15.88
CA ARG A 381 -7.16 6.55 -15.24
C ARG A 381 -5.96 7.05 -16.00
N THR A 382 -5.90 8.35 -16.20
CA THR A 382 -4.68 9.06 -16.58
C THR A 382 -4.33 10.01 -15.46
N MET A 383 -3.09 9.98 -14.99
CA MET A 383 -2.59 10.87 -13.96
C MET A 383 -1.26 11.44 -14.42
N VAL A 384 -1.03 12.72 -14.15
CA VAL A 384 0.27 13.39 -14.27
C VAL A 384 0.55 14.16 -12.99
N ASN A 385 1.80 14.14 -12.57
CA ASN A 385 2.28 14.82 -11.40
C ASN A 385 3.61 15.49 -11.71
N PHE A 386 3.85 16.63 -11.08
CA PHE A 386 5.13 17.33 -11.09
C PHE A 386 5.44 17.81 -9.67
N GLY A 387 6.62 17.46 -9.17
CA GLY A 387 7.13 17.82 -7.85
C GLY A 387 8.41 18.63 -7.92
N TYR A 388 8.56 19.55 -6.98
CA TYR A 388 9.79 20.28 -6.70
C TYR A 388 10.13 20.15 -5.22
N ARG A 389 11.41 19.94 -4.91
CA ARG A 389 11.97 19.89 -3.56
C ARG A 389 13.19 20.80 -3.46
N TYR A 390 13.17 21.66 -2.48
CA TYR A 390 14.32 22.39 -1.97
C TYR A 390 14.66 21.89 -0.59
N GLU A 391 15.92 21.58 -0.35
CA GLU A 391 16.42 21.13 0.94
C GLU A 391 17.81 21.70 1.17
N GLU A 392 17.98 22.50 2.20
CA GLU A 392 19.27 23.08 2.61
C GLU A 392 19.30 23.21 4.13
N ASP A 393 20.30 22.65 4.76
CA ASP A 393 20.42 22.58 6.23
C ASP A 393 19.17 21.98 6.89
N ALA A 394 18.55 22.75 7.76
CA ALA A 394 17.30 22.40 8.47
C ALA A 394 16.05 22.99 7.81
N ARG A 395 16.10 23.29 6.51
CA ARG A 395 15.02 23.94 5.76
C ARG A 395 14.60 23.07 4.59
N VAL A 396 13.32 22.73 4.52
CA VAL A 396 12.76 22.01 3.38
C VAL A 396 11.52 22.71 2.88
N PHE A 397 11.44 22.86 1.56
CA PHE A 397 10.23 23.26 0.87
C PHE A 397 9.89 22.22 -0.19
N THR A 398 8.64 21.77 -0.23
CA THR A 398 8.12 20.92 -1.30
C THR A 398 6.90 21.57 -1.93
N ALA A 399 6.80 21.42 -3.25
CA ALA A 399 5.62 21.80 -4.01
C ALA A 399 5.26 20.66 -4.96
N ASN A 400 4.02 20.22 -4.93
CA ASN A 400 3.53 19.11 -5.72
C ASN A 400 2.23 19.51 -6.41
N THR A 401 2.14 19.32 -7.72
CA THR A 401 0.92 19.56 -8.48
C THR A 401 0.56 18.34 -9.29
N PHE A 402 -0.73 18.04 -9.35
CA PHE A 402 -1.22 16.85 -10.06
C PHE A 402 -2.54 17.11 -10.77
N PHE A 403 -2.74 16.31 -11.81
CA PHE A 403 -4.01 16.21 -12.53
C PHE A 403 -4.35 14.74 -12.73
N THR A 404 -5.60 14.36 -12.42
CA THR A 404 -6.12 13.02 -12.70
C THR A 404 -7.41 13.10 -13.50
N LYS A 405 -7.56 12.19 -14.45
CA LYS A 405 -8.82 11.96 -15.16
C LYS A 405 -9.16 10.48 -15.08
N THR A 406 -10.35 10.18 -14.53
CA THR A 406 -10.84 8.81 -14.39
C THR A 406 -12.14 8.67 -15.17
N LEU A 407 -12.19 7.64 -16.02
CA LEU A 407 -13.38 7.17 -16.70
C LEU A 407 -13.69 5.78 -16.16
N ARG A 408 -14.90 5.54 -15.71
CA ARG A 408 -15.34 4.21 -15.32
C ARG A 408 -16.76 3.94 -15.79
N SER A 409 -17.07 2.68 -16.06
CA SER A 409 -18.40 2.24 -16.42
C SER A 409 -18.58 0.76 -16.09
N GLY A 410 -19.81 0.28 -16.17
CA GLY A 410 -20.13 -1.13 -15.99
C GLY A 410 -21.54 -1.44 -16.36
N TYR A 411 -21.77 -2.71 -16.67
CA TYR A 411 -23.08 -3.31 -16.73
C TYR A 411 -23.40 -3.93 -15.36
N LEU A 412 -24.59 -3.61 -14.84
CA LEU A 412 -25.10 -4.17 -13.58
C LEU A 412 -26.53 -4.61 -13.75
N GLU A 413 -26.78 -5.87 -13.51
CA GLU A 413 -28.11 -6.45 -13.47
C GLU A 413 -28.78 -6.12 -12.14
N GLN A 414 -29.95 -5.50 -12.16
CA GLN A 414 -30.68 -5.00 -11.00
C GLN A 414 -32.13 -5.50 -11.03
N GLY A 415 -32.32 -6.79 -10.82
CA GLY A 415 -33.65 -7.42 -10.82
C GLY A 415 -34.34 -7.33 -12.18
N SER A 416 -35.19 -6.32 -12.41
CA SER A 416 -35.97 -6.18 -13.64
C SER A 416 -35.25 -5.44 -14.79
N PHE A 417 -34.07 -4.89 -14.57
CA PHE A 417 -33.31 -4.19 -15.60
C PHE A 417 -31.81 -4.39 -15.51
N VAL A 418 -31.12 -4.17 -16.61
CA VAL A 418 -29.65 -4.02 -16.67
C VAL A 418 -29.33 -2.56 -16.83
N SER A 419 -28.37 -2.06 -16.06
CA SER A 419 -27.90 -0.67 -16.16
C SER A 419 -26.52 -0.58 -16.80
N LEU A 420 -26.28 0.47 -17.59
CA LEU A 420 -24.97 0.95 -18.04
C LEU A 420 -24.68 2.28 -17.31
N SER A 421 -23.61 2.34 -16.55
CA SER A 421 -23.32 3.48 -15.65
C SER A 421 -21.99 4.17 -15.97
N PRO A 422 -21.88 4.93 -17.07
CA PRO A 422 -20.67 5.69 -17.39
C PRO A 422 -20.50 6.88 -16.44
N ARG A 423 -19.29 7.01 -15.91
CA ARG A 423 -18.89 8.09 -15.01
C ARG A 423 -17.54 8.65 -15.42
N GLU A 424 -17.41 9.96 -15.37
CA GLU A 424 -16.19 10.69 -15.67
C GLU A 424 -15.88 11.64 -14.52
N TYR A 425 -14.62 11.60 -14.05
CA TYR A 425 -14.14 12.45 -12.96
C TYR A 425 -12.79 13.06 -13.32
N TRP A 426 -12.54 14.27 -12.84
CA TRP A 426 -11.22 14.89 -12.86
C TRP A 426 -10.93 15.64 -11.58
N VAL A 427 -9.65 15.58 -11.19
CA VAL A 427 -9.12 16.23 -10.01
C VAL A 427 -7.87 17.00 -10.39
N ARG A 428 -7.75 18.21 -9.87
CA ARG A 428 -6.54 19.03 -9.92
C ARG A 428 -6.13 19.32 -8.50
N GLY A 429 -4.85 19.20 -8.21
CA GLY A 429 -4.33 19.50 -6.88
C GLY A 429 -3.04 20.27 -6.93
N LEU A 430 -2.85 21.09 -5.91
CA LEU A 430 -1.59 21.73 -5.54
C LEU A 430 -1.38 21.50 -4.06
N GLU A 431 -0.21 21.01 -3.69
CA GLU A 431 0.20 20.87 -2.30
C GLU A 431 1.56 21.50 -2.10
N THR A 432 1.69 22.37 -1.11
CA THR A 432 2.95 22.99 -0.73
C THR A 432 3.21 22.76 0.74
N ARG A 433 4.44 22.46 1.10
CA ARG A 433 4.90 22.28 2.48
C ARG A 433 6.20 23.03 2.67
N PHE A 434 6.33 23.66 3.81
CA PHE A 434 7.57 24.29 4.25
C PHE A 434 7.84 23.86 5.68
N SER A 435 9.05 23.41 5.98
CA SER A 435 9.49 23.19 7.34
C SER A 435 10.83 23.84 7.61
N GLN A 436 11.00 24.29 8.84
CA GLN A 436 12.21 24.95 9.33
C GLN A 436 12.58 24.40 10.70
N GLY A 437 13.75 23.80 10.79
CA GLY A 437 14.37 23.40 12.04
C GLY A 437 15.19 24.54 12.68
N PHE A 438 15.14 24.66 14.00
CA PHE A 438 15.94 25.59 14.79
C PHE A 438 16.03 25.18 16.25
N ALA A 439 17.12 25.57 16.92
CA ALA A 439 17.27 25.37 18.36
C ALA A 439 16.67 26.54 19.13
N LEU A 440 15.94 26.23 20.23
CA LEU A 440 15.41 27.21 21.19
C LEU A 440 15.73 26.74 22.62
N GLY A 441 16.78 27.31 23.22
CA GLY A 441 17.28 26.83 24.51
C GLY A 441 17.83 25.41 24.41
N GLU A 442 17.25 24.49 25.20
CA GLU A 442 17.62 23.06 25.21
C GLU A 442 16.74 22.21 24.29
N SER A 443 15.81 22.81 23.58
CA SER A 443 14.92 22.11 22.64
C SER A 443 15.29 22.37 21.20
N TRP A 444 15.06 21.38 20.35
CA TRP A 444 15.04 21.50 18.91
C TRP A 444 13.60 21.61 18.44
N HIS A 445 13.31 22.55 17.58
CA HIS A 445 12.00 22.76 16.97
C HIS A 445 12.07 22.54 15.47
N GLU A 446 11.08 21.84 14.92
CA GLU A 446 10.83 21.78 13.49
C GLU A 446 9.39 22.23 13.22
N VAL A 447 9.25 23.49 12.83
CA VAL A 447 7.94 24.06 12.50
C VAL A 447 7.59 23.75 11.06
N GLY A 448 6.48 23.06 10.86
CA GLY A 448 5.93 22.72 9.55
C GLY A 448 4.66 23.54 9.25
N VAL A 449 4.57 24.07 8.03
CA VAL A 449 3.38 24.75 7.52
C VAL A 449 3.04 24.19 6.15
N GLY A 450 1.77 23.90 5.90
CA GLY A 450 1.35 23.39 4.60
C GLY A 450 0.03 23.99 4.12
N TYR A 451 -0.10 23.99 2.79
CA TYR A 451 -1.31 24.37 2.10
C TYR A 451 -1.64 23.34 1.03
N ARG A 452 -2.91 22.97 0.95
CA ARG A 452 -3.43 22.06 -0.08
C ARG A 452 -4.66 22.66 -0.73
N TYR A 453 -4.67 22.67 -2.06
CA TYR A 453 -5.80 22.99 -2.90
C TYR A 453 -6.22 21.78 -3.69
N ILE A 454 -7.51 21.45 -3.69
CA ILE A 454 -8.12 20.43 -4.55
C ILE A 454 -9.36 21.01 -5.20
N ASN A 455 -9.43 20.83 -6.52
CA ASN A 455 -10.62 21.08 -7.32
C ASN A 455 -10.98 19.78 -8.04
N GLU A 456 -12.18 19.29 -7.79
CA GLU A 456 -12.69 18.06 -8.37
C GLU A 456 -14.05 18.27 -9.03
N ALA A 457 -14.32 17.53 -10.09
CA ALA A 457 -15.64 17.49 -10.70
C ALA A 457 -15.92 16.11 -11.28
N GLY A 458 -17.20 15.74 -11.26
CA GLY A 458 -17.68 14.48 -11.76
C GLY A 458 -18.97 14.60 -12.54
N HIS A 459 -19.17 13.70 -13.50
CA HIS A 459 -20.40 13.52 -14.25
C HIS A 459 -20.77 12.05 -14.27
N GLU A 460 -21.96 11.72 -13.79
CA GLU A 460 -22.50 10.36 -13.74
C GLU A 460 -23.77 10.27 -14.56
N LEU A 461 -23.81 9.29 -15.46
CA LEU A 461 -24.98 8.92 -16.24
C LEU A 461 -25.35 7.48 -15.91
N ARG A 462 -26.64 7.13 -16.01
CA ARG A 462 -27.10 5.74 -16.00
C ARG A 462 -28.17 5.55 -17.06
N TYR A 463 -27.92 4.56 -17.93
CA TYR A 463 -28.84 4.06 -18.94
C TYR A 463 -29.35 2.70 -18.52
N ARG A 464 -30.56 2.31 -18.95
CA ARG A 464 -31.13 1.02 -18.60
C ARG A 464 -31.99 0.42 -19.71
N GLU A 465 -32.03 -0.91 -19.74
CA GLU A 465 -32.93 -1.76 -20.52
C GLU A 465 -33.55 -2.80 -19.63
N ASP A 466 -34.79 -3.22 -19.94
CA ASP A 466 -35.47 -4.24 -19.15
C ASP A 466 -34.82 -5.61 -19.36
N THR A 467 -34.72 -6.40 -18.30
CA THR A 467 -34.02 -7.70 -18.32
C THR A 467 -34.69 -8.70 -19.27
N VAL A 468 -36.01 -8.62 -19.43
CA VAL A 468 -36.81 -9.49 -20.31
C VAL A 468 -36.49 -9.35 -21.78
N ASP A 469 -35.98 -8.20 -22.20
CA ASP A 469 -35.60 -7.95 -23.61
C ASP A 469 -34.26 -8.57 -23.98
N ASN A 470 -33.50 -9.06 -23.00
CA ASN A 470 -32.16 -9.63 -23.12
C ASN A 470 -31.18 -8.78 -23.95
N VAL A 471 -31.35 -7.48 -23.92
CA VAL A 471 -30.52 -6.49 -24.61
C VAL A 471 -29.68 -5.73 -23.59
N LEU A 472 -28.38 -5.53 -23.88
CA LEU A 472 -27.53 -4.70 -23.06
C LEU A 472 -27.83 -3.22 -23.32
N PRO A 473 -27.93 -2.37 -22.29
CA PRO A 473 -28.13 -0.93 -22.47
C PRO A 473 -26.97 -0.26 -23.18
N THR A 474 -27.28 0.75 -23.97
CA THR A 474 -26.34 1.61 -24.69
C THR A 474 -26.54 3.05 -24.28
N THR A 475 -25.70 3.97 -24.79
CA THR A 475 -25.91 5.41 -24.60
C THR A 475 -27.13 5.96 -25.36
N GLY A 476 -27.79 5.15 -26.18
CA GLY A 476 -29.08 5.44 -26.82
C GLY A 476 -30.29 4.93 -26.04
N SER A 477 -30.08 4.13 -25.02
CA SER A 477 -31.15 3.58 -24.16
C SER A 477 -31.76 4.65 -23.24
N ARG A 478 -32.89 4.37 -22.62
CA ARG A 478 -33.51 5.26 -21.64
C ARG A 478 -32.56 5.53 -20.49
N TYR A 479 -32.24 6.81 -20.22
CA TYR A 479 -31.47 7.18 -19.04
C TYR A 479 -32.41 7.57 -17.88
N ASP A 480 -31.95 7.30 -16.65
CA ASP A 480 -32.67 7.60 -15.41
C ASP A 480 -31.78 8.27 -14.35
N ARG A 481 -30.53 8.60 -14.72
CA ARG A 481 -29.64 9.42 -13.92
C ARG A 481 -28.78 10.30 -14.81
N ASP A 482 -28.70 11.57 -14.47
CA ASP A 482 -27.74 12.54 -14.98
C ASP A 482 -27.38 13.47 -13.82
N THR A 483 -26.24 13.20 -13.16
CA THR A 483 -25.79 13.98 -12.01
C THR A 483 -24.39 14.53 -12.24
N ARG A 484 -24.16 15.77 -11.78
CA ARG A 484 -22.87 16.41 -11.80
C ARG A 484 -22.49 16.87 -10.40
N GLY A 485 -21.29 16.49 -9.96
CA GLY A 485 -20.69 16.93 -8.71
C GLY A 485 -19.52 17.87 -8.96
N ALA A 486 -19.29 18.82 -8.08
CA ALA A 486 -18.11 19.65 -8.06
C ALA A 486 -17.75 20.01 -6.62
N THR A 487 -16.44 19.96 -6.29
CA THR A 487 -15.93 20.39 -4.98
C THR A 487 -14.67 21.23 -5.19
N GLU A 488 -14.59 22.31 -4.44
CA GLU A 488 -13.37 23.09 -4.25
C GLU A 488 -13.01 23.05 -2.77
N ALA A 489 -11.80 22.58 -2.46
CA ALA A 489 -11.35 22.42 -1.10
C ALA A 489 -9.98 23.05 -0.91
N ASN A 490 -9.86 23.82 0.17
CA ASN A 490 -8.64 24.45 0.65
C ASN A 490 -8.35 23.91 2.04
N ALA A 491 -7.10 23.52 2.30
CA ALA A 491 -6.67 23.11 3.61
C ALA A 491 -5.36 23.80 3.97
N VAL A 492 -5.27 24.28 5.20
CA VAL A 492 -4.03 24.82 5.77
C VAL A 492 -3.72 24.07 7.05
N TYR A 493 -2.43 23.85 7.31
CA TYR A 493 -2.02 23.26 8.58
C TYR A 493 -0.72 23.87 9.08
N ILE A 494 -0.52 23.74 10.38
CA ILE A 494 0.72 24.02 11.09
C ILE A 494 0.95 22.95 12.14
N ASP A 495 2.18 22.48 12.24
CA ASP A 495 2.65 21.64 13.34
C ASP A 495 4.04 22.10 13.80
N ASP A 496 4.44 21.73 15.02
CA ASP A 496 5.76 21.97 15.58
C ASP A 496 6.26 20.69 16.25
N ARG A 497 7.26 20.04 15.68
CA ARG A 497 7.97 18.92 16.31
C ARG A 497 9.01 19.50 17.28
N ILE A 498 8.81 19.25 18.57
CA ILE A 498 9.65 19.74 19.65
C ILE A 498 10.40 18.57 20.26
N ASP A 499 11.72 18.50 20.03
CA ASP A 499 12.59 17.51 20.66
C ASP A 499 13.28 18.15 21.89
N ILE A 500 13.01 17.60 23.08
CA ILE A 500 13.60 18.06 24.35
C ILE A 500 13.98 16.88 25.24
N GLY A 501 15.25 16.65 25.44
CA GLY A 501 15.76 15.49 26.16
C GLY A 501 15.31 14.18 25.52
N LYS A 502 14.47 13.39 26.23
CA LYS A 502 13.89 12.14 25.75
C LYS A 502 12.50 12.28 25.16
N TRP A 503 11.98 13.47 25.03
CA TRP A 503 10.63 13.73 24.57
C TRP A 503 10.62 14.33 23.18
N THR A 504 9.77 13.80 22.31
CA THR A 504 9.32 14.46 21.09
C THR A 504 7.84 14.77 21.22
N ILE A 505 7.46 16.03 21.15
CA ILE A 505 6.09 16.51 21.32
C ILE A 505 5.70 17.28 20.06
N THR A 506 4.61 16.86 19.40
CA THR A 506 4.18 17.49 18.14
C THR A 506 2.71 17.94 18.25
N PRO A 507 2.46 19.17 18.76
CA PRO A 507 1.16 19.82 18.60
C PRO A 507 0.96 20.24 17.13
N GLY A 508 -0.28 20.17 16.67
CA GLY A 508 -0.63 20.62 15.33
C GLY A 508 -2.12 20.87 15.16
N ILE A 509 -2.45 21.61 14.14
CA ILE A 509 -3.83 21.86 13.73
C ILE A 509 -3.94 21.97 12.21
N ARG A 510 -4.99 21.37 11.68
CA ARG A 510 -5.40 21.50 10.29
C ARG A 510 -6.77 22.18 10.21
N TYR A 511 -6.97 23.03 9.25
CA TYR A 511 -8.24 23.68 8.97
C TYR A 511 -8.64 23.43 7.52
N GLU A 512 -9.80 22.81 7.32
CA GLU A 512 -10.40 22.50 6.02
C GLU A 512 -11.53 23.47 5.70
N MET A 513 -11.56 23.96 4.48
CA MET A 513 -12.59 24.81 3.90
C MET A 513 -13.07 24.17 2.59
N ILE A 514 -14.33 23.76 2.54
CA ILE A 514 -14.86 22.90 1.48
C ILE A 514 -16.17 23.48 0.95
N ASP A 515 -16.16 23.87 -0.32
CA ASP A 515 -17.35 24.22 -1.09
C ASP A 515 -17.71 23.05 -2.01
N THR A 516 -18.90 22.49 -1.87
CA THR A 516 -19.34 21.34 -2.64
C THR A 516 -20.74 21.53 -3.20
N ALA A 517 -20.98 21.02 -4.40
CA ALA A 517 -22.27 21.10 -5.07
C ALA A 517 -22.57 19.81 -5.85
N GLN A 518 -23.85 19.47 -5.91
CA GLN A 518 -24.37 18.44 -6.82
C GLN A 518 -25.57 18.96 -7.58
N SER A 519 -25.60 18.74 -8.87
CA SER A 519 -26.79 18.97 -9.72
C SER A 519 -27.31 17.62 -10.18
N ASP A 520 -28.59 17.37 -9.90
CA ASP A 520 -29.35 16.28 -10.51
C ASP A 520 -30.12 16.87 -11.70
N ASN A 521 -29.58 16.72 -12.90
CA ASN A 521 -30.16 17.26 -14.13
C ASN A 521 -31.38 16.46 -14.56
N PHE A 522 -31.50 15.19 -14.17
CA PHE A 522 -32.66 14.34 -14.46
C PHE A 522 -33.91 14.83 -13.71
N ASN A 523 -33.74 15.19 -12.43
CA ASN A 523 -34.82 15.69 -11.58
C ASN A 523 -34.86 17.23 -11.49
N ASN A 524 -33.93 17.93 -12.14
CA ASN A 524 -33.77 19.38 -12.11
C ASN A 524 -33.64 19.95 -10.68
N VAL A 525 -32.79 19.32 -9.86
CA VAL A 525 -32.52 19.72 -8.48
C VAL A 525 -31.03 20.04 -8.30
N LYS A 526 -30.75 21.06 -7.47
CA LYS A 526 -29.37 21.43 -7.09
C LYS A 526 -29.22 21.40 -5.58
N TYR A 527 -28.11 20.85 -5.14
CA TYR A 527 -27.67 20.80 -3.74
C TYR A 527 -26.34 21.54 -3.62
N GLN A 528 -26.16 22.29 -2.55
CA GLN A 528 -24.91 23.01 -2.25
C GLN A 528 -24.63 22.90 -0.76
N GLY A 529 -23.35 22.85 -0.40
CA GLY A 529 -22.89 22.85 0.99
C GLY A 529 -21.55 23.55 1.11
N ASP A 530 -21.39 24.30 2.17
CA ASP A 530 -20.16 24.95 2.62
C ASP A 530 -19.80 24.40 3.99
N TYR A 531 -18.65 23.77 4.11
CA TYR A 531 -18.23 23.07 5.32
C TYR A 531 -16.83 23.49 5.72
N ASN A 532 -16.71 23.90 6.99
CA ASN A 532 -15.43 24.25 7.58
C ASN A 532 -15.18 23.36 8.80
N THR A 533 -13.96 22.86 8.96
CA THR A 533 -13.63 22.02 10.11
C THR A 533 -12.18 22.22 10.56
N ALA A 534 -12.01 22.31 11.89
CA ALA A 534 -10.71 22.35 12.54
C ALA A 534 -10.39 20.97 13.11
N LEU A 535 -9.19 20.48 12.87
CA LEU A 535 -8.69 19.15 13.22
C LEU A 535 -7.43 19.30 14.07
N PRO A 536 -7.56 19.51 15.40
CA PRO A 536 -6.42 19.59 16.28
C PRO A 536 -5.84 18.19 16.55
N ALA A 537 -4.51 18.12 16.67
CA ALA A 537 -3.77 16.93 17.04
C ALA A 537 -2.67 17.25 18.05
N LEU A 538 -2.35 16.28 18.88
CA LEU A 538 -1.19 16.29 19.76
C LEU A 538 -0.59 14.89 19.77
N ASN A 539 0.67 14.81 19.37
CA ASN A 539 1.45 13.58 19.35
C ASN A 539 2.60 13.70 20.34
N VAL A 540 2.87 12.64 21.07
CA VAL A 540 3.96 12.58 22.06
C VAL A 540 4.69 11.25 21.90
N LEU A 541 6.01 11.31 21.78
CA LEU A 541 6.91 10.17 21.80
C LEU A 541 7.89 10.35 22.96
N TYR A 542 8.17 9.27 23.69
CA TYR A 542 9.15 9.25 24.75
C TYR A 542 10.17 8.13 24.51
N HIS A 543 11.43 8.50 24.32
CA HIS A 543 12.53 7.57 24.15
C HIS A 543 12.98 7.02 25.49
N LEU A 544 12.44 5.87 25.87
CA LEU A 544 12.84 5.19 27.14
C LEU A 544 14.31 4.77 27.08
N THR A 545 14.70 4.14 25.96
CA THR A 545 16.06 3.80 25.55
C THR A 545 16.16 3.98 24.02
N ASP A 546 17.36 3.82 23.45
CA ASP A 546 17.57 3.87 21.98
C ASP A 546 16.79 2.80 21.20
N SER A 547 16.38 1.72 21.89
CA SER A 547 15.62 0.61 21.31
C SER A 547 14.18 0.53 21.82
N TRP A 548 13.70 1.48 22.63
CA TRP A 548 12.39 1.38 23.26
C TRP A 548 11.70 2.72 23.37
N ASN A 549 10.59 2.87 22.66
CA ASN A 549 9.75 4.07 22.65
C ASN A 549 8.38 3.82 23.29
N LEU A 550 7.85 4.86 23.94
CA LEU A 550 6.45 4.96 24.35
C LEU A 550 5.84 6.09 23.52
N TYR A 551 4.61 5.90 23.05
CA TYR A 551 3.89 6.95 22.34
C TYR A 551 2.47 7.14 22.84
N ALA A 552 1.98 8.35 22.71
CA ALA A 552 0.59 8.68 22.94
C ALA A 552 0.15 9.78 21.95
N ASN A 553 -1.06 9.65 21.40
CA ASN A 553 -1.61 10.69 20.55
C ASN A 553 -3.10 10.91 20.75
N THR A 554 -3.56 12.09 20.35
CA THR A 554 -4.98 12.39 20.21
C THR A 554 -5.18 13.33 19.04
N GLU A 555 -6.16 13.01 18.19
CA GLU A 555 -6.43 13.79 16.99
C GLU A 555 -7.91 13.85 16.63
N GLY A 556 -8.30 14.96 16.00
CA GLY A 556 -9.57 15.08 15.29
C GLY A 556 -9.42 14.66 13.85
N SER A 557 -10.37 13.89 13.33
CA SER A 557 -10.46 13.50 11.94
C SER A 557 -11.88 13.68 11.40
N PHE A 558 -12.04 13.68 10.07
CA PHE A 558 -13.35 13.90 9.47
C PHE A 558 -13.54 13.13 8.17
N GLY A 559 -14.82 12.89 7.80
CA GLY A 559 -15.24 12.49 6.47
C GLY A 559 -16.04 13.61 5.83
N SER A 560 -15.65 14.04 4.62
CA SER A 560 -16.37 15.06 3.87
C SER A 560 -17.75 14.57 3.43
N VAL A 561 -18.66 15.50 3.20
CA VAL A 561 -19.99 15.19 2.66
C VAL A 561 -19.87 14.74 1.20
N GLN A 562 -20.32 13.51 0.94
CA GLN A 562 -20.27 12.93 -0.40
C GLN A 562 -21.45 13.41 -1.26
N TYR A 563 -21.29 13.46 -2.59
CA TYR A 563 -22.35 13.84 -3.53
C TYR A 563 -23.64 13.02 -3.33
N SER A 564 -23.50 11.69 -3.12
CA SER A 564 -24.65 10.82 -2.85
C SER A 564 -25.37 11.13 -1.54
N GLN A 565 -24.69 11.67 -0.54
CA GLN A 565 -25.27 12.08 0.73
C GLN A 565 -26.07 13.39 0.59
N MET A 566 -25.61 14.32 -0.25
CA MET A 566 -26.32 15.59 -0.51
C MET A 566 -27.69 15.37 -1.13
N SER A 567 -27.82 14.40 -2.06
CA SER A 567 -29.08 14.07 -2.73
C SER A 567 -30.01 13.16 -1.91
N SER A 568 -29.50 12.62 -0.80
CA SER A 568 -30.30 11.73 0.06
C SER A 568 -31.25 12.54 0.94
N ARG A 569 -32.52 12.14 0.95
CA ARG A 569 -33.53 12.68 1.87
C ARG A 569 -33.29 12.11 3.27
N ILE A 570 -32.35 12.70 4.00
CA ILE A 570 -32.21 12.39 5.42
C ILE A 570 -33.41 13.04 6.12
N ALA A 571 -34.22 12.22 6.78
CA ALA A 571 -35.36 12.72 7.55
C ALA A 571 -34.85 13.69 8.63
N GLY A 572 -35.08 14.99 8.44
CA GLY A 572 -34.90 16.01 9.48
C GLY A 572 -33.73 16.95 9.41
N GLY A 573 -32.94 17.03 8.32
CA GLY A 573 -31.89 18.04 8.36
C GLY A 573 -30.86 18.08 7.25
N GLU A 574 -29.99 19.05 7.37
CA GLU A 574 -28.80 19.28 6.59
C GLU A 574 -27.76 18.16 6.84
N VAL A 575 -27.18 17.61 5.80
CA VAL A 575 -26.08 16.63 5.93
C VAL A 575 -24.85 17.37 6.43
N LYS A 576 -24.22 16.86 7.48
CA LYS A 576 -22.99 17.42 8.08
C LYS A 576 -21.83 16.47 7.86
N PRO A 577 -20.59 16.97 7.81
CA PRO A 577 -19.42 16.11 7.77
C PRO A 577 -19.40 15.12 8.93
N GLU A 578 -18.96 13.89 8.66
CA GLU A 578 -18.63 12.90 9.69
C GLU A 578 -17.44 13.42 10.52
N LYS A 579 -17.42 13.20 11.83
CA LYS A 579 -16.31 13.59 12.72
C LYS A 579 -15.92 12.45 13.63
N ALA A 580 -14.62 12.33 13.89
CA ALA A 580 -14.13 11.39 14.87
C ALA A 580 -13.04 12.02 15.74
N ARG A 581 -12.94 11.51 16.98
CA ARG A 581 -11.85 11.80 17.90
C ARG A 581 -11.16 10.50 18.27
N THR A 582 -9.86 10.45 18.00
CA THR A 582 -9.01 9.29 18.28
C THR A 582 -8.12 9.60 19.49
N TRP A 583 -7.92 8.60 20.36
CA TRP A 583 -6.89 8.53 21.37
C TRP A 583 -6.12 7.24 21.21
N GLU A 584 -4.84 7.31 21.35
CA GLU A 584 -3.96 6.17 21.20
C GLU A 584 -2.83 6.23 22.23
N LEU A 585 -2.45 5.05 22.75
CA LEU A 585 -1.32 4.85 23.63
C LEU A 585 -0.64 3.55 23.27
N GLY A 586 0.68 3.57 23.12
CA GLY A 586 1.40 2.34 22.79
C GLY A 586 2.88 2.41 23.13
N THR A 587 3.53 1.30 22.81
CA THR A 587 4.97 1.13 23.00
C THR A 587 5.57 0.34 21.86
N ARG A 588 6.78 0.67 21.49
CA ARG A 588 7.52 0.03 20.40
C ARG A 588 8.95 -0.27 20.84
N TYR A 589 9.36 -1.48 20.58
CA TYR A 589 10.69 -1.99 20.86
C TYR A 589 11.35 -2.51 19.57
N ASP A 590 12.58 -2.09 19.29
CA ASP A 590 13.40 -2.59 18.19
C ASP A 590 14.87 -2.64 18.61
N ASN A 591 15.46 -3.84 18.67
CA ASN A 591 16.88 -4.05 18.92
C ASN A 591 17.60 -4.77 17.76
N GLY A 592 16.99 -4.76 16.57
CA GLY A 592 17.46 -5.46 15.39
C GLY A 592 17.02 -6.93 15.31
N ASN A 593 17.05 -7.69 16.41
CA ASN A 593 16.59 -9.08 16.46
C ASN A 593 15.09 -9.19 16.78
N LEU A 594 14.59 -8.35 17.66
CA LEU A 594 13.18 -8.30 18.06
C LEU A 594 12.62 -6.93 17.73
N ARG A 595 11.58 -6.90 16.89
CA ARG A 595 10.68 -5.76 16.70
C ARG A 595 9.33 -6.12 17.30
N ALA A 596 8.84 -5.31 18.19
CA ALA A 596 7.55 -5.53 18.83
C ALA A 596 6.83 -4.21 19.05
N GLU A 597 5.54 -4.20 18.77
CA GLU A 597 4.65 -3.08 19.05
C GLU A 597 3.38 -3.58 19.73
N ILE A 598 2.91 -2.82 20.70
CA ILE A 598 1.58 -2.97 21.28
C ILE A 598 0.98 -1.58 21.45
N GLY A 599 -0.22 -1.38 20.94
CA GLY A 599 -0.98 -0.13 21.05
C GLY A 599 -2.42 -0.39 21.46
N ALA A 600 -2.97 0.51 22.26
CA ALA A 600 -4.38 0.57 22.58
C ALA A 600 -4.98 1.83 21.95
N PHE A 601 -6.19 1.74 21.44
CA PHE A 601 -6.87 2.85 20.79
C PHE A 601 -8.32 3.00 21.25
N LEU A 602 -8.84 4.22 21.14
CA LEU A 602 -10.24 4.57 21.31
C LEU A 602 -10.63 5.61 20.24
N ILE A 603 -11.64 5.29 19.43
CA ILE A 603 -12.24 6.20 18.45
C ILE A 603 -13.69 6.42 18.83
N ASN A 604 -14.09 7.66 19.08
CA ASN A 604 -15.47 8.08 19.13
C ASN A 604 -15.81 8.74 17.80
N PHE A 605 -16.81 8.23 17.11
CA PHE A 605 -17.21 8.66 15.78
C PHE A 605 -18.63 9.22 15.84
N ASP A 606 -18.77 10.49 15.46
CA ASP A 606 -20.03 11.22 15.46
C ASP A 606 -20.55 11.41 14.04
N ASN A 607 -21.87 11.47 13.87
CA ASN A 607 -22.56 11.66 12.59
C ASN A 607 -22.14 10.67 11.50
N GLN A 608 -21.89 9.41 11.86
CA GLN A 608 -21.54 8.39 10.90
C GLN A 608 -22.71 8.11 9.94
N TYR A 609 -22.44 8.17 8.63
CA TYR A 609 -23.41 7.85 7.60
C TYR A 609 -23.16 6.47 6.99
N GLU A 610 -24.24 5.80 6.66
CA GLU A 610 -24.21 4.50 5.98
C GLU A 610 -25.25 4.44 4.88
N THR A 611 -25.00 3.59 3.90
CA THR A 611 -25.98 3.28 2.87
C THR A 611 -26.95 2.23 3.42
N ASN A 612 -28.23 2.51 3.39
CA ASN A 612 -29.27 1.54 3.70
C ASN A 612 -29.25 0.44 2.63
N GLN A 613 -29.11 -0.80 3.07
CA GLN A 613 -29.05 -1.95 2.18
C GLN A 613 -30.39 -2.29 1.51
N THR A 614 -31.49 -1.68 1.95
CA THR A 614 -32.83 -1.99 1.42
C THR A 614 -33.23 -1.09 0.26
N ASP A 615 -32.89 0.19 0.30
CA ASP A 615 -33.33 1.20 -0.68
C ASP A 615 -32.20 2.10 -1.17
N SER A 616 -30.96 1.80 -0.81
CA SER A 616 -29.75 2.60 -1.12
C SER A 616 -29.83 4.04 -0.63
N SER A 617 -30.75 4.39 0.28
CA SER A 617 -30.77 5.68 0.93
C SER A 617 -29.61 5.82 1.91
N VAL A 618 -29.21 7.06 2.20
CA VAL A 618 -28.24 7.32 3.26
C VAL A 618 -28.98 7.39 4.60
N ILE A 619 -28.53 6.58 5.55
CA ILE A 619 -29.01 6.59 6.92
C ILE A 619 -27.92 7.16 7.83
N ALA A 620 -28.31 7.99 8.79
CA ALA A 620 -27.45 8.36 9.88
C ALA A 620 -27.38 7.17 10.86
N ARG A 621 -26.19 6.58 11.03
CA ARG A 621 -25.94 5.63 12.11
C ARG A 621 -25.73 6.37 13.43
N GLY A 622 -25.43 7.65 13.36
CA GLY A 622 -25.17 8.51 14.51
C GLY A 622 -23.82 8.25 15.15
N GLU A 623 -23.80 7.81 16.40
CA GLU A 623 -22.59 7.63 17.17
C GLU A 623 -22.13 6.17 17.18
N THR A 624 -20.84 5.94 16.97
CA THR A 624 -20.19 4.65 17.19
C THR A 624 -18.93 4.82 18.04
N ARG A 625 -18.57 3.73 18.73
CA ARG A 625 -17.31 3.65 19.48
C ARG A 625 -16.53 2.45 19.02
N HIS A 626 -15.27 2.68 18.68
CA HIS A 626 -14.30 1.65 18.31
C HIS A 626 -13.15 1.70 19.31
N GLN A 627 -12.88 0.59 19.97
CA GLN A 627 -11.80 0.48 20.95
C GLN A 627 -11.13 -0.87 20.83
N GLY A 628 -9.83 -0.93 21.14
CA GLY A 628 -9.12 -2.19 20.99
C GLY A 628 -7.66 -2.12 21.34
N ILE A 629 -7.02 -3.26 21.08
CA ILE A 629 -5.58 -3.45 21.25
C ILE A 629 -5.04 -4.07 19.95
N GLU A 630 -3.94 -3.53 19.49
CA GLU A 630 -3.21 -4.02 18.31
C GLU A 630 -1.78 -4.39 18.73
N THR A 631 -1.25 -5.46 18.18
CA THR A 631 0.13 -5.86 18.39
C THR A 631 0.75 -6.46 17.15
N SER A 632 2.03 -6.21 16.96
CA SER A 632 2.88 -6.85 15.97
C SER A 632 4.20 -7.29 16.62
N VAL A 633 4.71 -8.42 16.18
CA VAL A 633 6.00 -8.97 16.64
C VAL A 633 6.71 -9.57 15.44
N ASN A 634 8.00 -9.26 15.29
CA ASN A 634 8.91 -9.94 14.37
C ASN A 634 10.18 -10.28 15.16
N TYR A 635 10.55 -11.55 15.19
CA TYR A 635 11.69 -12.02 15.95
C TYR A 635 12.61 -12.92 15.14
N ALA A 636 13.83 -12.45 14.91
CA ALA A 636 14.91 -13.23 14.33
C ALA A 636 15.44 -14.23 15.36
N LEU A 637 15.21 -15.54 15.15
CA LEU A 637 15.53 -16.58 16.11
C LEU A 637 17.04 -16.75 16.34
N ALA A 638 17.88 -16.19 15.49
CA ALA A 638 19.33 -16.08 15.73
C ALA A 638 19.66 -15.37 17.06
N GLY A 639 18.81 -14.41 17.47
CA GLY A 639 18.93 -13.73 18.76
C GLY A 639 18.68 -14.64 19.98
N LEU A 640 17.96 -15.75 19.81
CA LEU A 640 17.76 -16.77 20.83
C LEU A 640 18.88 -17.82 20.82
N ASN A 641 19.20 -18.30 19.62
CA ASN A 641 20.26 -19.29 19.41
C ASN A 641 20.86 -19.14 18.01
N PRO A 642 22.18 -18.94 17.87
CA PRO A 642 22.84 -18.84 16.58
C PRO A 642 22.58 -20.00 15.60
N ALA A 643 22.29 -21.22 16.14
CA ALA A 643 21.94 -22.38 15.32
C ALA A 643 20.55 -22.22 14.61
N LEU A 644 19.77 -21.21 14.96
CA LEU A 644 18.50 -20.87 14.34
C LEU A 644 18.62 -19.65 13.40
N ALA A 645 19.85 -19.34 12.98
CA ALA A 645 20.07 -18.30 11.99
C ALA A 645 19.22 -18.55 10.73
N GLY A 646 18.73 -17.48 10.14
CA GLY A 646 17.83 -17.53 8.98
C GLY A 646 16.36 -17.73 9.31
N PHE A 647 15.99 -18.14 10.54
CA PHE A 647 14.60 -18.26 10.94
C PHE A 647 14.07 -16.99 11.60
N ASP A 648 12.93 -16.51 11.09
CA ASP A 648 12.14 -15.42 11.66
C ASP A 648 10.73 -15.91 12.03
N VAL A 649 10.24 -15.49 13.19
CA VAL A 649 8.84 -15.68 13.59
C VAL A 649 8.17 -14.31 13.59
N TYR A 650 7.03 -14.21 12.95
CA TYR A 650 6.25 -12.98 12.93
C TYR A 650 4.80 -13.24 13.33
N ALA A 651 4.21 -12.30 14.02
CA ALA A 651 2.84 -12.38 14.45
C ALA A 651 2.20 -10.98 14.45
N THR A 652 0.93 -10.90 14.02
CA THR A 652 0.09 -9.74 14.21
C THR A 652 -1.21 -10.16 14.89
N TYR A 653 -1.74 -9.29 15.75
CA TYR A 653 -3.02 -9.52 16.37
C TYR A 653 -3.74 -8.21 16.65
N ALA A 654 -5.05 -8.19 16.43
CA ALA A 654 -5.92 -7.09 16.79
C ALA A 654 -7.17 -7.62 17.51
N PHE A 655 -7.47 -7.00 18.64
CA PHE A 655 -8.78 -7.04 19.27
C PHE A 655 -9.49 -5.73 19.03
N VAL A 656 -10.69 -5.77 18.44
CA VAL A 656 -11.48 -4.58 18.08
C VAL A 656 -12.91 -4.76 18.58
N ASP A 657 -13.33 -3.91 19.50
CA ASP A 657 -14.72 -3.81 19.94
C ASP A 657 -15.36 -2.55 19.36
N ALA A 658 -16.07 -2.72 18.23
CA ALA A 658 -16.76 -1.65 17.51
C ALA A 658 -18.26 -1.76 17.76
N THR A 659 -18.86 -0.73 18.40
CA THR A 659 -20.25 -0.76 18.86
C THR A 659 -21.02 0.50 18.48
N ILE A 660 -22.31 0.34 18.16
CA ILE A 660 -23.26 1.42 17.91
C ILE A 660 -23.63 2.06 19.25
N ARG A 661 -23.53 3.39 19.36
CA ARG A 661 -23.83 4.17 20.56
C ARG A 661 -25.07 5.05 20.43
N GLU A 662 -25.48 5.33 19.20
CA GLU A 662 -26.71 6.08 18.91
C GLU A 662 -27.92 5.46 19.61
N ASP A 663 -28.80 6.31 20.15
CA ASP A 663 -30.04 5.87 20.79
C ASP A 663 -31.00 5.25 19.76
N GLY A 664 -31.49 4.08 20.06
CA GLY A 664 -32.38 3.35 19.16
C GLY A 664 -32.30 1.82 19.33
N PRO A 665 -32.97 1.06 18.47
CA PRO A 665 -33.08 -0.39 18.61
C PRO A 665 -31.74 -1.14 18.43
N ASN A 666 -30.76 -0.51 17.79
CA ASN A 666 -29.45 -1.12 17.52
C ASN A 666 -28.36 -0.68 18.52
N ARG A 667 -28.71 0.10 19.56
CA ARG A 667 -27.73 0.54 20.56
C ARG A 667 -27.09 -0.65 21.27
N GLY A 668 -25.75 -0.66 21.31
CA GLY A 668 -24.97 -1.75 21.89
C GLY A 668 -24.64 -2.89 20.91
N ASN A 669 -25.26 -2.92 19.75
CA ASN A 669 -24.93 -3.89 18.70
C ASN A 669 -23.54 -3.61 18.12
N ARG A 670 -22.92 -4.68 17.61
CA ARG A 670 -21.63 -4.59 16.89
C ARG A 670 -21.82 -3.87 15.56
N VAL A 671 -20.85 -3.05 15.21
CA VAL A 671 -20.75 -2.47 13.85
C VAL A 671 -20.62 -3.62 12.84
N PRO A 672 -21.40 -3.64 11.75
CA PRO A 672 -21.30 -4.66 10.71
C PRO A 672 -19.91 -4.77 10.10
N PHE A 673 -19.53 -5.98 9.71
CA PHE A 673 -18.24 -6.32 9.09
C PHE A 673 -17.01 -6.01 9.98
N ALA A 674 -17.22 -5.79 11.28
CA ALA A 674 -16.18 -5.65 12.28
C ALA A 674 -15.98 -6.97 13.04
N SER A 675 -14.90 -7.70 12.74
CA SER A 675 -14.50 -8.87 13.51
C SER A 675 -13.83 -8.45 14.83
N LYS A 676 -14.13 -9.16 15.92
CA LYS A 676 -13.50 -8.85 17.23
C LYS A 676 -12.04 -9.25 17.30
N HIS A 677 -11.68 -10.34 16.66
CA HIS A 677 -10.32 -10.89 16.71
C HIS A 677 -9.83 -11.16 15.30
N LYS A 678 -8.67 -10.64 14.98
CA LYS A 678 -7.96 -10.91 13.73
C LYS A 678 -6.48 -11.06 14.03
N GLY A 679 -5.80 -11.98 13.35
CA GLY A 679 -4.37 -12.14 13.56
C GLY A 679 -3.72 -13.01 12.49
N THR A 680 -2.42 -12.88 12.42
CA THR A 680 -1.54 -13.67 11.55
C THR A 680 -0.38 -14.21 12.40
N LEU A 681 0.02 -15.43 12.15
CA LEU A 681 1.21 -16.03 12.73
C LEU A 681 1.97 -16.74 11.62
N GLY A 682 3.27 -16.48 11.49
CA GLY A 682 4.08 -17.12 10.49
C GLY A 682 5.52 -17.38 10.91
N VAL A 683 6.16 -18.24 10.15
CA VAL A 683 7.59 -18.57 10.25
C VAL A 683 8.19 -18.43 8.86
N ALA A 684 9.25 -17.65 8.76
CA ALA A 684 10.04 -17.51 7.55
C ALA A 684 11.45 -18.10 7.79
N TYR A 685 12.03 -18.64 6.72
CA TYR A 685 13.42 -19.07 6.71
C TYR A 685 14.10 -18.46 5.49
N THR A 686 15.21 -17.77 5.74
CA THR A 686 16.01 -17.11 4.69
C THR A 686 17.48 -17.33 4.98
N GLU A 687 18.06 -18.36 4.36
CA GLU A 687 19.50 -18.62 4.45
C GLU A 687 19.99 -19.25 3.14
N GLY A 688 21.11 -18.75 2.64
CA GLY A 688 21.61 -19.14 1.35
C GLY A 688 20.58 -18.84 0.23
N PRO A 689 20.42 -19.74 -0.77
CA PRO A 689 19.52 -19.52 -1.88
C PRO A 689 18.04 -19.80 -1.55
N TRP A 690 17.73 -20.37 -0.38
CA TRP A 690 16.39 -20.77 -0.02
C TRP A 690 15.65 -19.70 0.78
N LYS A 691 14.40 -19.43 0.37
CA LYS A 691 13.47 -18.58 1.11
C LYS A 691 12.16 -19.36 1.28
N LEU A 692 11.86 -19.74 2.51
CA LEU A 692 10.66 -20.50 2.85
C LEU A 692 9.73 -19.67 3.73
N ASN A 693 8.44 -19.82 3.57
CA ASN A 693 7.43 -19.18 4.41
C ASN A 693 6.26 -20.12 4.69
N LEU A 694 5.80 -20.14 5.92
CA LEU A 694 4.58 -20.81 6.35
C LEU A 694 3.83 -19.85 7.26
N ASP A 695 2.58 -19.55 6.95
CA ASP A 695 1.78 -18.67 7.79
C ASP A 695 0.34 -19.16 7.94
N SER A 696 -0.31 -18.63 8.96
CA SER A 696 -1.73 -18.77 9.22
C SER A 696 -2.35 -17.41 9.44
N SER A 697 -3.58 -17.21 8.96
CA SER A 697 -4.40 -16.05 9.23
C SER A 697 -5.72 -16.46 9.85
N TYR A 698 -6.15 -15.73 10.87
CA TYR A 698 -7.40 -15.96 11.60
C TYR A 698 -8.26 -14.71 11.62
N GLN A 699 -9.56 -14.89 11.47
CA GLN A 699 -10.58 -13.85 11.64
C GLN A 699 -11.79 -14.43 12.36
N SER A 700 -12.27 -13.75 13.40
CA SER A 700 -13.48 -14.15 14.12
C SER A 700 -14.76 -13.79 13.35
N ASP A 701 -15.90 -14.26 13.85
CA ASP A 701 -17.23 -13.98 13.29
C ASP A 701 -17.54 -12.49 13.22
N GLN A 702 -18.45 -12.14 12.29
CA GLN A 702 -18.96 -10.79 12.04
C GLN A 702 -20.46 -10.83 11.82
N PHE A 703 -21.10 -9.66 11.89
CA PHE A 703 -22.49 -9.45 11.46
C PHE A 703 -22.52 -8.66 10.15
N ALA A 704 -23.52 -8.91 9.32
CA ALA A 704 -23.68 -8.22 8.04
C ALA A 704 -24.56 -6.96 8.14
N ASP A 705 -25.30 -6.77 9.24
CA ASP A 705 -26.25 -5.67 9.42
C ASP A 705 -26.22 -5.08 10.85
N ASN A 706 -26.83 -3.90 11.00
CA ASN A 706 -26.89 -3.17 12.28
C ASN A 706 -27.73 -3.88 13.35
N ALA A 707 -28.68 -4.72 12.95
CA ALA A 707 -29.52 -5.47 13.88
C ALA A 707 -28.78 -6.68 14.49
N ASN A 708 -27.58 -6.98 13.98
CA ASN A 708 -26.79 -8.16 14.31
C ASN A 708 -27.62 -9.46 14.13
N THR A 709 -28.26 -9.58 12.98
CA THR A 709 -29.07 -10.74 12.62
C THR A 709 -28.22 -12.02 12.65
N GLU A 710 -28.66 -12.99 13.45
CA GLU A 710 -27.98 -14.30 13.58
C GLU A 710 -28.35 -15.23 12.42
N ALA A 711 -29.64 -15.31 12.13
CA ALA A 711 -30.20 -16.23 11.13
C ALA A 711 -29.92 -15.73 9.71
N GLU A 712 -29.53 -16.65 8.83
CA GLU A 712 -29.30 -16.35 7.43
C GLU A 712 -30.60 -16.07 6.68
N THR A 713 -30.66 -14.95 5.95
CA THR A 713 -31.81 -14.66 5.07
C THR A 713 -31.70 -15.44 3.76
N ALA A 714 -32.81 -15.80 3.13
CA ALA A 714 -32.85 -16.63 1.93
C ALA A 714 -32.03 -16.05 0.76
N ASN A 715 -31.98 -14.71 0.64
CA ASN A 715 -31.17 -14.01 -0.36
C ASN A 715 -29.67 -13.93 -0.01
N GLY A 716 -29.25 -14.44 1.15
CA GLY A 716 -27.87 -14.45 1.60
C GLY A 716 -27.31 -13.09 2.04
N ALA A 717 -28.12 -12.03 2.08
CA ALA A 717 -27.64 -10.67 2.37
C ALA A 717 -27.41 -10.42 3.86
N ALA A 718 -28.23 -10.96 4.75
CA ALA A 718 -28.11 -10.83 6.19
C ALA A 718 -27.84 -12.18 6.87
N GLY A 719 -27.41 -12.11 8.11
CA GLY A 719 -27.02 -13.26 8.93
C GLY A 719 -25.55 -13.19 9.34
N LYS A 720 -25.21 -13.96 10.34
CA LYS A 720 -23.86 -14.05 10.87
C LYS A 720 -22.86 -14.55 9.79
N ILE A 721 -21.70 -13.97 9.74
CA ILE A 721 -20.57 -14.39 8.91
C ILE A 721 -19.64 -15.19 9.82
N PRO A 722 -19.43 -16.50 9.60
CA PRO A 722 -18.54 -17.31 10.44
C PRO A 722 -17.11 -16.84 10.42
N GLY A 723 -16.41 -17.07 11.53
CA GLY A 723 -14.94 -16.90 11.57
C GLY A 723 -14.23 -18.04 10.83
N TYR A 724 -13.01 -17.81 10.43
CA TYR A 724 -12.19 -18.78 9.69
C TYR A 724 -10.71 -18.67 10.02
N MET A 725 -9.96 -19.73 9.70
CA MET A 725 -8.52 -19.80 9.79
C MET A 725 -7.95 -20.43 8.50
N LEU A 726 -7.00 -19.76 7.88
CA LEU A 726 -6.36 -20.18 6.66
C LEU A 726 -4.86 -20.42 6.89
N PHE A 727 -4.28 -21.32 6.12
CA PHE A 727 -2.85 -21.61 6.13
C PHE A 727 -2.30 -21.48 4.72
N SER A 728 -1.11 -20.86 4.59
CA SER A 728 -0.44 -20.65 3.31
C SER A 728 1.05 -20.98 3.44
N THR A 729 1.66 -21.43 2.35
CA THR A 729 3.10 -21.73 2.30
C THR A 729 3.71 -21.28 0.99
N ARG A 730 5.00 -20.95 1.02
CA ARG A 730 5.82 -20.59 -0.13
C ARG A 730 7.23 -21.10 0.04
N ALA A 731 7.79 -21.63 -1.05
CA ALA A 731 9.20 -21.97 -1.14
C ALA A 731 9.78 -21.29 -2.38
N ALA A 732 10.89 -20.59 -2.22
CA ALA A 732 11.60 -19.94 -3.30
C ALA A 732 13.07 -20.31 -3.29
N TYR A 733 13.66 -20.34 -4.48
CA TYR A 733 15.08 -20.57 -4.69
C TYR A 733 15.66 -19.46 -5.56
N ASP A 734 16.73 -18.84 -5.06
CA ASP A 734 17.48 -17.79 -5.70
C ASP A 734 18.71 -18.42 -6.40
N PHE A 735 18.78 -18.29 -7.72
CA PHE A 735 19.86 -18.86 -8.52
C PHE A 735 21.11 -17.96 -8.57
N GLY A 736 21.02 -16.77 -7.97
CA GLY A 736 22.11 -15.81 -7.86
C GLY A 736 22.50 -15.11 -9.16
N PRO A 737 23.55 -14.29 -9.12
CA PRO A 737 23.93 -13.40 -10.23
C PRO A 737 24.37 -14.15 -11.49
N GLN A 738 24.79 -15.40 -11.39
CA GLN A 738 25.19 -16.21 -12.57
C GLN A 738 24.03 -16.47 -13.53
N LEU A 739 22.76 -16.39 -13.04
CA LEU A 739 21.55 -16.48 -13.81
C LEU A 739 20.70 -15.22 -13.73
N SER A 740 21.35 -14.04 -13.67
CA SER A 740 20.68 -12.74 -13.63
C SER A 740 19.70 -12.64 -12.44
N ASP A 741 20.12 -13.08 -11.27
CA ASP A 741 19.33 -13.12 -10.05
C ASP A 741 17.95 -13.74 -10.25
N LEU A 742 17.90 -14.80 -11.08
CA LEU A 742 16.66 -15.55 -11.28
C LEU A 742 16.19 -16.13 -9.95
N ASN A 743 15.00 -15.73 -9.54
CA ASN A 743 14.30 -16.30 -8.39
C ASN A 743 13.07 -17.06 -8.88
N VAL A 744 12.88 -18.29 -8.40
CA VAL A 744 11.72 -19.12 -8.72
C VAL A 744 11.05 -19.53 -7.42
N ALA A 745 9.76 -19.31 -7.33
CA ALA A 745 8.96 -19.67 -6.16
C ALA A 745 7.72 -20.49 -6.54
N VAL A 746 7.34 -21.39 -5.65
CA VAL A 746 6.08 -22.11 -5.68
C VAL A 746 5.38 -21.91 -4.35
N GLY A 747 4.07 -21.66 -4.38
CA GLY A 747 3.29 -21.48 -3.16
C GLY A 747 1.89 -22.06 -3.25
N VAL A 748 1.30 -22.24 -2.09
CA VAL A 748 -0.07 -22.70 -1.92
C VAL A 748 -0.77 -21.82 -0.91
N LYS A 749 -1.83 -21.15 -1.33
CA LYS A 749 -2.76 -20.42 -0.46
C LYS A 749 -3.89 -21.34 -0.01
N ASN A 750 -4.42 -21.14 1.19
CA ASN A 750 -5.50 -21.96 1.75
C ASN A 750 -5.23 -23.48 1.63
N ILE A 751 -4.12 -23.94 2.19
CA ILE A 751 -3.62 -25.33 2.08
C ILE A 751 -4.70 -26.37 2.42
N LEU A 752 -5.49 -26.09 3.45
CA LEU A 752 -6.52 -27.01 3.95
C LEU A 752 -7.82 -26.96 3.14
N ASN A 753 -7.89 -26.08 2.14
CA ASN A 753 -9.09 -25.83 1.33
C ASN A 753 -10.32 -25.52 2.20
N HIS A 754 -10.13 -24.70 3.25
CA HIS A 754 -11.21 -24.29 4.13
C HIS A 754 -12.16 -23.38 3.37
N GLU A 755 -13.44 -23.78 3.29
CA GLU A 755 -14.49 -22.97 2.69
C GLU A 755 -14.92 -21.86 3.67
N TYR A 756 -14.86 -20.63 3.21
CA TYR A 756 -15.31 -19.45 3.96
C TYR A 756 -16.01 -18.48 3.02
N PHE A 757 -16.77 -17.54 3.58
CA PHE A 757 -17.47 -16.54 2.80
C PHE A 757 -17.59 -15.21 3.53
N THR A 758 -17.88 -14.17 2.77
CA THR A 758 -18.39 -12.90 3.26
C THR A 758 -19.75 -12.60 2.65
N ARG A 759 -20.34 -11.45 2.96
CA ARG A 759 -21.62 -11.01 2.41
C ARG A 759 -21.48 -9.68 1.71
N SER A 760 -22.43 -9.37 0.84
CA SER A 760 -22.47 -8.11 0.11
C SER A 760 -22.54 -6.89 1.03
N PHE A 761 -21.85 -5.84 0.68
CA PHE A 761 -22.03 -4.49 1.25
C PHE A 761 -23.09 -3.69 0.52
N ASP A 762 -23.46 -4.10 -0.70
CA ASP A 762 -24.31 -3.35 -1.62
C ASP A 762 -25.64 -4.04 -1.85
N ASP A 763 -26.68 -3.21 -1.95
CA ASP A 763 -28.06 -3.65 -2.21
C ASP A 763 -28.22 -4.27 -3.61
N ASN A 764 -27.49 -3.75 -4.59
CA ASN A 764 -27.62 -4.17 -5.99
C ASN A 764 -27.04 -5.56 -6.28
N ASN A 765 -26.21 -6.10 -5.40
CA ASN A 765 -25.49 -7.34 -5.62
C ASN A 765 -25.48 -8.19 -4.34
N ARG A 766 -26.68 -8.35 -3.74
CA ARG A 766 -26.87 -9.06 -2.48
C ARG A 766 -26.48 -10.52 -2.57
N GLY A 767 -25.94 -11.05 -1.47
CA GLY A 767 -25.68 -12.47 -1.33
C GLY A 767 -24.37 -12.78 -0.64
N LYS A 768 -24.02 -14.03 -0.74
CA LYS A 768 -22.78 -14.62 -0.22
C LYS A 768 -21.69 -14.56 -1.30
N TYR A 769 -20.48 -14.26 -0.89
CA TYR A 769 -19.27 -14.29 -1.70
C TYR A 769 -18.33 -15.33 -1.11
N VAL A 770 -18.09 -16.41 -1.84
CA VAL A 770 -17.12 -17.44 -1.44
C VAL A 770 -15.70 -16.85 -1.46
N GLY A 771 -14.93 -17.16 -0.43
CA GLY A 771 -13.52 -16.82 -0.36
C GLY A 771 -12.65 -17.69 -1.26
N GLU A 772 -11.36 -17.33 -1.36
CA GLU A 772 -10.37 -18.03 -2.17
C GLU A 772 -10.20 -19.49 -1.70
N PRO A 773 -10.45 -20.51 -2.57
CA PRO A 773 -10.19 -21.90 -2.23
C PRO A 773 -8.69 -22.18 -2.22
N ARG A 774 -8.28 -23.45 -2.14
CA ARG A 774 -6.87 -23.79 -2.30
C ARG A 774 -6.39 -23.34 -3.67
N THR A 775 -5.42 -22.41 -3.68
CA THR A 775 -4.82 -21.84 -4.88
C THR A 775 -3.34 -22.16 -4.90
N VAL A 776 -2.85 -22.66 -6.03
CA VAL A 776 -1.44 -22.95 -6.27
C VAL A 776 -0.87 -21.90 -7.22
N TYR A 777 0.31 -21.40 -6.94
CA TYR A 777 0.98 -20.45 -7.82
C TYR A 777 2.46 -20.75 -8.04
N VAL A 778 2.95 -20.31 -9.18
CA VAL A 778 4.38 -20.26 -9.53
C VAL A 778 4.75 -18.82 -9.84
N GLN A 779 5.83 -18.36 -9.24
CA GLN A 779 6.36 -17.01 -9.43
C GLN A 779 7.80 -17.07 -9.90
N THR A 780 8.16 -16.19 -10.82
CA THR A 780 9.54 -16.00 -11.28
C THR A 780 9.89 -14.52 -11.27
N SER A 781 11.12 -14.17 -10.92
CA SER A 781 11.66 -12.81 -11.09
C SER A 781 13.10 -12.86 -11.53
N VAL A 782 13.52 -11.84 -12.29
CA VAL A 782 14.89 -11.67 -12.80
C VAL A 782 15.32 -10.22 -12.66
N ALA A 783 16.63 -9.99 -12.50
CA ALA A 783 17.25 -8.66 -12.47
C ALA A 783 18.51 -8.64 -13.34
N PHE A 784 18.68 -7.59 -14.15
CA PHE A 784 19.83 -7.36 -15.04
C PHE A 784 20.43 -5.99 -14.78
#